data_48fac2ecfa731f3434d8bbdfa20f2c66
#
_entry.id   48fac2ecfa731f3434d8bbdfa20f2c66
#
_cell.length_a   1.000
_cell.length_b   1.000
_cell.length_c   1.000
_cell.angle_alpha   90.00
_cell.angle_beta   90.00
_cell.angle_gamma   90.00
#
_symmetry.space_group_name_H-M   'P 1'
#
loop_
_entity.id
_entity.type
_entity.pdbx_description
1 polymer ?
#
loop_
_entity_poly.entity_id
_entity_poly.type
_entity_poly.pdbx_seq_one_letter_code
_entity_poly.pdbx_strand_id
1 'polypeptide(L)'
;MVKPKLLINRCFRTFKVRFASSSTVFITSIVVLAVCGIGQLGKLEFLELAVFDLMMRSRSETELDSRIVVVGIDESDIQTWQQSTFSDNLLAKLLAKLQQHRPTVIGLDIYRDLPQPPGKASLLKQLEAENIIAIDNLDKDGGVSAPPNIPSSRVGFNDFLLDPDGKIRRNLMAFRQGDRLIYSFALQMSLVYLNARDRLEVKPEYLKLKQTIFPKLKADSGGYQRSPLDVFGAQTILNYRSPGKAARQLSFSQVLKGNFNPDSITGKIIIIGYTAPSKKDIFSTPFDVEKMPGVMVHAQMVSQIISAVLDERPLFIFLPQWGEVVWISFWSFAGAVLVWRIKHPLILGVSVVATVGALSGASFISFLGMIWIPATPAIIGLLMTTGVISAYKTFYSSSIDQLTGLANRQQIIDLLQRSLAKPKDPSIAVLSINIPRFKTVSDSLGNSIGDILLILAAKRMQNCIRQRDKLARVGIAEFSLALFSLKDRADATAIAKRIQQELAQEFRIAGQEIVISTSLGIAFYQPGQEIQAEELLRNSNIAQERAQILGKNQYAVFAPRMYSETVAQWQLENDLRQGIEHQEFELYYQPIIDLKTNCLAGFEALVRWISPTRGFVSPVEFIPLAEFTGLIIPLGHWILHEACQQMHHWHQQFDLDPELTISINLSSQQFAPDLVSRIARILAETQLSARCLKLEITESAMMDNMEEAIALIQQLKALGIKLSIDDFGTGYSSLSYLQQFCADTLKVDRSFVSGLESSAKNKAIVDIIITLAHKLDMDVVAEGIETKNHEAILKGLNCEYGQGYLFAKPLKSEDATKLLAEQFATNV
;
A
#
# COMPACT_ATOMS: atom_id res chain seq x y z
N MET A 1 27.65 27.28 3.38
CA MET A 1 26.64 26.80 2.41
C MET A 1 26.11 25.44 2.86
N VAL A 2 25.01 25.41 3.62
CA VAL A 2 24.38 24.18 4.11
C VAL A 2 23.49 23.63 3.01
N LYS A 3 23.74 22.39 2.58
CA LYS A 3 23.06 21.73 1.46
C LYS A 3 21.54 21.72 1.64
N PRO A 4 20.72 22.32 0.75
CA PRO A 4 19.26 22.38 0.87
C PRO A 4 18.57 21.01 0.93
N LYS A 5 19.21 19.95 0.39
CA LYS A 5 18.74 18.55 0.43
C LYS A 5 18.49 17.98 1.84
N LEU A 6 19.19 18.53 2.88
CA LEU A 6 19.04 18.01 4.25
C LEU A 6 17.84 18.57 5.00
N LEU A 7 17.44 19.82 4.72
CA LEU A 7 16.29 20.45 5.41
C LEU A 7 14.94 19.96 4.86
N ILE A 8 14.81 19.83 3.54
CA ILE A 8 13.57 19.39 2.89
C ILE A 8 13.31 17.91 3.21
N ASN A 9 14.34 17.06 3.13
CA ASN A 9 14.23 15.66 3.54
C ASN A 9 13.96 15.48 5.04
N ARG A 10 14.43 16.38 5.91
CA ARG A 10 14.12 16.34 7.35
C ARG A 10 12.67 16.76 7.63
N CYS A 11 12.14 17.81 7.02
CA CYS A 11 10.74 18.21 7.19
C CYS A 11 9.77 17.14 6.65
N PHE A 12 10.02 16.57 5.47
CA PHE A 12 9.16 15.52 4.89
C PHE A 12 9.27 14.18 5.64
N ARG A 13 10.47 13.79 6.08
CA ARG A 13 10.63 12.61 6.95
C ARG A 13 9.94 12.80 8.30
N THR A 14 10.03 13.98 8.92
CA THR A 14 9.39 14.25 10.22
C THR A 14 7.86 14.29 10.10
N PHE A 15 7.28 14.82 9.02
CA PHE A 15 5.83 14.84 8.84
C PHE A 15 5.28 13.43 8.51
N LYS A 16 5.91 12.69 7.59
CA LYS A 16 5.55 11.29 7.28
C LYS A 16 5.71 10.35 8.49
N VAL A 17 6.79 10.52 9.25
CA VAL A 17 7.05 9.73 10.47
C VAL A 17 6.06 10.06 11.57
N ARG A 18 5.64 11.31 11.74
CA ARG A 18 4.71 11.74 12.79
C ARG A 18 3.27 11.28 12.54
N PHE A 19 2.78 11.33 11.32
CA PHE A 19 1.41 10.89 10.99
C PHE A 19 1.30 9.35 10.98
N ALA A 20 2.29 8.69 10.43
CA ALA A 20 2.36 7.23 10.39
C ALA A 20 2.60 6.62 11.79
N SER A 21 3.38 7.28 12.68
CA SER A 21 3.57 6.81 14.06
C SER A 21 2.29 6.93 14.90
N SER A 22 1.51 7.99 14.75
CA SER A 22 0.26 8.20 15.48
C SER A 22 -0.81 7.17 15.12
N SER A 23 -1.01 6.87 13.82
CA SER A 23 -1.97 5.84 13.38
C SER A 23 -1.54 4.43 13.80
N THR A 24 -0.25 4.13 13.78
CA THR A 24 0.28 2.83 14.22
C THR A 24 0.08 2.61 15.71
N VAL A 25 0.41 3.61 16.53
CA VAL A 25 0.16 3.54 18.00
C VAL A 25 -1.32 3.37 18.28
N PHE A 26 -2.19 4.12 17.59
CA PHE A 26 -3.64 4.01 17.75
C PHE A 26 -4.18 2.62 17.40
N ILE A 27 -3.78 2.07 16.23
CA ILE A 27 -4.17 0.71 15.81
C ILE A 27 -3.68 -0.32 16.82
N THR A 28 -2.40 -0.24 17.25
CA THR A 28 -1.84 -1.17 18.23
C THR A 28 -2.60 -1.11 19.54
N SER A 29 -2.95 0.07 20.01
CA SER A 29 -3.74 0.24 21.24
C SER A 29 -5.13 -0.38 21.14
N ILE A 30 -5.81 -0.22 20.00
CA ILE A 30 -7.11 -0.85 19.76
C ILE A 30 -6.97 -2.38 19.77
N VAL A 31 -5.95 -2.93 19.12
CA VAL A 31 -5.71 -4.38 19.10
C VAL A 31 -5.44 -4.91 20.51
N VAL A 32 -4.59 -4.23 21.28
CA VAL A 32 -4.30 -4.61 22.67
C VAL A 32 -5.59 -4.60 23.52
N LEU A 33 -6.38 -3.54 23.41
CA LEU A 33 -7.68 -3.46 24.14
C LEU A 33 -8.63 -4.58 23.71
N ALA A 34 -8.70 -4.90 22.42
CA ALA A 34 -9.55 -5.99 21.92
C ALA A 34 -9.08 -7.34 22.43
N VAL A 35 -7.77 -7.63 22.40
CA VAL A 35 -7.19 -8.89 22.89
C VAL A 35 -7.39 -9.03 24.39
N CYS A 36 -7.15 -7.98 25.17
CA CYS A 36 -7.40 -7.97 26.61
C CYS A 36 -8.89 -8.19 26.90
N GLY A 37 -9.81 -7.55 26.16
CA GLY A 37 -11.25 -7.75 26.30
C GLY A 37 -11.70 -9.18 25.99
N ILE A 38 -11.17 -9.78 24.90
CA ILE A 38 -11.43 -11.19 24.56
C ILE A 38 -10.88 -12.13 25.65
N GLY A 39 -9.69 -11.81 26.19
CA GLY A 39 -9.10 -12.53 27.30
C GLY A 39 -10.00 -12.49 28.55
N GLN A 40 -10.46 -11.30 28.96
CA GLN A 40 -11.33 -11.14 30.13
C GLN A 40 -12.69 -11.87 29.98
N LEU A 41 -13.14 -12.08 28.75
CA LEU A 41 -14.34 -12.91 28.46
C LEU A 41 -14.08 -14.43 28.58
N GLY A 42 -12.88 -14.85 28.94
CA GLY A 42 -12.49 -16.26 29.06
C GLY A 42 -12.35 -17.04 27.75
N LYS A 43 -12.47 -16.35 26.59
CA LYS A 43 -12.44 -17.02 25.29
C LYS A 43 -11.08 -17.59 24.90
N LEU A 44 -10.00 -17.16 25.55
CA LEU A 44 -8.63 -17.61 25.30
C LEU A 44 -8.16 -18.67 26.30
N GLU A 45 -8.92 -18.92 27.36
CA GLU A 45 -8.53 -19.83 28.45
C GLU A 45 -8.22 -21.24 27.94
N PHE A 46 -9.07 -21.80 27.08
CA PHE A 46 -8.85 -23.16 26.55
C PHE A 46 -7.52 -23.29 25.81
N LEU A 47 -7.17 -22.29 24.98
CA LEU A 47 -5.90 -22.28 24.24
C LEU A 47 -4.72 -22.13 25.20
N GLU A 48 -4.84 -21.27 26.20
CA GLU A 48 -3.75 -21.03 27.15
C GLU A 48 -3.50 -22.25 28.05
N LEU A 49 -4.55 -22.95 28.45
CA LEU A 49 -4.42 -24.22 29.21
C LEU A 49 -3.77 -25.31 28.35
N ALA A 50 -4.04 -25.35 27.04
CA ALA A 50 -3.33 -26.27 26.14
C ALA A 50 -1.84 -25.93 26.03
N VAL A 51 -1.49 -24.63 25.96
CA VAL A 51 -0.10 -24.16 25.97
C VAL A 51 0.57 -24.50 27.33
N PHE A 52 -0.13 -24.31 28.44
CA PHE A 52 0.33 -24.71 29.77
C PHE A 52 0.69 -26.21 29.81
N ASP A 53 -0.20 -27.09 29.33
CA ASP A 53 0.03 -28.54 29.28
C ASP A 53 1.24 -28.89 28.42
N LEU A 54 1.40 -28.20 27.26
CA LEU A 54 2.57 -28.39 26.40
C LEU A 54 3.88 -28.02 27.13
N MET A 55 3.87 -26.87 27.80
CA MET A 55 5.03 -26.45 28.61
C MET A 55 5.31 -27.40 29.77
N MET A 56 4.26 -27.90 30.44
CA MET A 56 4.38 -28.85 31.52
C MET A 56 5.03 -30.17 31.06
N ARG A 57 4.62 -30.68 29.91
CA ARG A 57 5.18 -31.90 29.29
C ARG A 57 6.62 -31.74 28.81
N SER A 58 6.98 -30.51 28.43
CA SER A 58 8.34 -30.21 27.92
C SER A 58 9.37 -30.01 29.03
N ARG A 59 8.94 -30.08 30.30
CA ARG A 59 9.86 -29.98 31.44
C ARG A 59 10.63 -31.28 31.63
N SER A 60 11.85 -31.13 32.17
CA SER A 60 12.67 -32.31 32.56
C SER A 60 11.95 -33.14 33.62
N GLU A 61 12.12 -34.46 33.55
CA GLU A 61 11.64 -35.37 34.58
C GLU A 61 12.29 -35.05 35.93
N THR A 62 11.50 -35.14 37.00
CA THR A 62 11.93 -34.97 38.39
C THR A 62 11.89 -36.33 39.09
N GLU A 63 12.84 -36.54 40.00
CA GLU A 63 12.89 -37.80 40.79
C GLU A 63 11.62 -38.02 41.62
N LEU A 64 11.35 -39.30 41.91
CA LEU A 64 10.29 -39.72 42.82
C LEU A 64 10.49 -39.11 44.22
N ASP A 65 9.37 -38.76 44.86
CA ASP A 65 9.43 -38.37 46.25
C ASP A 65 9.59 -39.62 47.16
N SER A 66 10.81 -39.82 47.63
CA SER A 66 11.18 -40.98 48.43
C SER A 66 10.46 -41.04 49.78
N ARG A 67 9.76 -39.97 50.19
CA ARG A 67 9.01 -39.86 51.44
C ARG A 67 7.63 -40.45 51.35
N ILE A 68 7.13 -40.70 50.12
CA ILE A 68 5.76 -41.13 49.86
C ILE A 68 5.78 -42.53 49.24
N VAL A 69 4.88 -43.35 49.69
CA VAL A 69 4.67 -44.70 49.13
C VAL A 69 3.17 -44.89 48.93
N VAL A 70 2.80 -45.25 47.70
CA VAL A 70 1.42 -45.61 47.37
C VAL A 70 1.26 -47.13 47.47
N VAL A 71 0.31 -47.55 48.25
CA VAL A 71 -0.13 -48.96 48.30
C VAL A 71 -1.38 -49.07 47.44
N GLY A 72 -1.13 -49.45 46.15
CA GLY A 72 -2.18 -49.52 45.12
C GLY A 72 -2.91 -50.88 45.18
N ILE A 73 -4.24 -50.81 45.06
CA ILE A 73 -5.09 -51.96 44.78
C ILE A 73 -5.27 -52.07 43.28
N ASP A 74 -4.49 -52.92 42.63
CA ASP A 74 -4.50 -53.09 41.18
C ASP A 74 -5.45 -54.22 40.72
N GLU A 75 -5.56 -54.42 39.39
CA GLU A 75 -6.42 -55.51 38.84
C GLU A 75 -5.96 -56.90 39.29
N SER A 76 -4.67 -57.11 39.47
CA SER A 76 -4.14 -58.40 39.93
C SER A 76 -4.51 -58.72 41.39
N ASP A 77 -4.58 -57.67 42.22
CA ASP A 77 -5.07 -57.74 43.58
C ASP A 77 -6.55 -58.10 43.62
N ILE A 78 -7.38 -57.43 42.82
CA ILE A 78 -8.81 -57.69 42.70
C ILE A 78 -9.08 -59.13 42.26
N GLN A 79 -8.33 -59.64 41.30
CA GLN A 79 -8.43 -61.00 40.80
C GLN A 79 -7.93 -62.02 41.86
N THR A 80 -6.80 -61.73 42.49
CA THR A 80 -6.22 -62.62 43.53
C THR A 80 -7.12 -62.84 44.71
N TRP A 81 -7.77 -61.74 45.18
CA TRP A 81 -8.64 -61.77 46.34
C TRP A 81 -10.12 -61.98 45.98
N GLN A 82 -10.45 -62.04 44.68
CA GLN A 82 -11.84 -62.17 44.15
C GLN A 82 -12.85 -61.20 44.79
N GLN A 83 -12.38 -59.99 45.13
CA GLN A 83 -13.16 -58.93 45.73
C GLN A 83 -12.97 -57.63 45.00
N SER A 84 -14.03 -57.08 44.42
CA SER A 84 -13.99 -55.76 43.80
C SER A 84 -13.89 -54.66 44.84
N THR A 85 -14.46 -54.85 45.99
CA THR A 85 -14.35 -54.03 47.21
C THR A 85 -13.82 -54.89 48.33
N PHE A 86 -12.69 -54.58 48.88
CA PHE A 86 -12.01 -55.40 49.87
C PHE A 86 -12.76 -55.33 51.20
N SER A 87 -12.90 -56.49 51.89
CA SER A 87 -13.53 -56.59 53.19
C SER A 87 -12.75 -55.81 54.25
N ASP A 88 -13.49 -55.40 55.31
CA ASP A 88 -12.93 -54.67 56.45
C ASP A 88 -11.78 -55.47 57.13
N ASN A 89 -11.86 -56.82 57.14
CA ASN A 89 -10.86 -57.69 57.67
C ASN A 89 -9.53 -57.62 56.87
N LEU A 90 -9.61 -57.56 55.52
CA LEU A 90 -8.40 -57.47 54.73
C LEU A 90 -7.74 -56.13 54.90
N LEU A 91 -8.54 -55.05 54.92
CA LEU A 91 -8.02 -53.71 55.17
C LEU A 91 -7.43 -53.56 56.58
N ALA A 92 -8.07 -54.17 57.63
CA ALA A 92 -7.51 -54.21 58.98
C ALA A 92 -6.19 -54.91 59.08
N LYS A 93 -6.04 -56.07 58.38
CA LYS A 93 -4.76 -56.76 58.26
C LYS A 93 -3.68 -55.94 57.55
N LEU A 94 -4.02 -55.25 56.49
CA LEU A 94 -3.11 -54.34 55.78
C LEU A 94 -2.61 -53.25 56.76
N LEU A 95 -3.56 -52.51 57.38
CA LEU A 95 -3.23 -51.45 58.34
C LEU A 95 -2.34 -51.96 59.49
N ALA A 96 -2.72 -53.08 60.12
CA ALA A 96 -1.95 -53.67 61.17
C ALA A 96 -0.49 -54.03 60.72
N LYS A 97 -0.34 -54.54 59.48
CA LYS A 97 0.96 -54.85 58.89
C LYS A 97 1.82 -53.65 58.69
N LEU A 98 1.23 -52.58 58.16
CA LEU A 98 1.88 -51.28 57.93
C LEU A 98 2.27 -50.61 59.26
N GLN A 99 1.41 -50.65 60.30
CA GLN A 99 1.70 -50.06 61.61
C GLN A 99 2.92 -50.76 62.32
N GLN A 100 3.16 -52.06 62.07
CA GLN A 100 4.33 -52.75 62.59
C GLN A 100 5.64 -52.06 62.20
N HIS A 101 5.66 -51.37 61.04
CA HIS A 101 6.80 -50.65 60.48
C HIS A 101 6.82 -49.15 60.75
N ARG A 102 5.95 -48.62 61.60
CA ARG A 102 5.90 -47.25 62.12
C ARG A 102 5.96 -46.23 61.05
N PRO A 103 4.97 -46.17 60.07
CA PRO A 103 4.84 -45.11 59.16
C PRO A 103 4.48 -43.80 59.90
N THR A 104 4.92 -42.63 59.41
CA THR A 104 4.57 -41.35 60.04
C THR A 104 3.07 -41.04 59.87
N VAL A 105 2.50 -41.33 58.70
CA VAL A 105 1.07 -41.16 58.43
C VAL A 105 0.62 -42.22 57.40
N ILE A 106 -0.60 -42.69 57.57
CA ILE A 106 -1.33 -43.53 56.61
C ILE A 106 -2.56 -42.80 56.17
N GLY A 107 -2.67 -42.47 54.87
CA GLY A 107 -3.85 -41.94 54.20
C GLY A 107 -4.66 -43.10 53.62
N LEU A 108 -5.93 -43.16 53.94
CA LEU A 108 -6.86 -44.15 53.41
C LEU A 108 -7.79 -43.48 52.38
N ASP A 109 -7.47 -43.62 51.13
CA ASP A 109 -8.26 -43.12 49.98
C ASP A 109 -9.25 -44.18 49.52
N ILE A 110 -10.04 -44.68 50.51
CA ILE A 110 -11.09 -45.66 50.29
C ILE A 110 -12.23 -45.34 51.22
N TYR A 111 -13.42 -45.14 50.66
CA TYR A 111 -14.60 -44.88 51.41
C TYR A 111 -15.00 -46.07 52.34
N ARG A 112 -15.31 -45.83 53.60
CA ARG A 112 -15.72 -46.79 54.63
C ARG A 112 -16.80 -46.23 55.53
N ASP A 113 -17.72 -45.49 54.99
CA ASP A 113 -18.96 -45.04 55.65
C ASP A 113 -19.85 -46.26 55.99
N LEU A 114 -19.90 -47.21 55.04
CA LEU A 114 -20.63 -48.46 55.20
C LEU A 114 -19.68 -49.64 55.43
N PRO A 115 -19.96 -50.51 56.40
CA PRO A 115 -19.13 -51.70 56.64
C PRO A 115 -19.14 -52.65 55.45
N GLN A 116 -17.97 -53.22 55.21
CA GLN A 116 -17.75 -54.29 54.19
C GLN A 116 -17.35 -55.62 54.89
N PRO A 117 -18.34 -56.44 55.22
CA PRO A 117 -18.11 -57.66 56.00
C PRO A 117 -17.16 -58.67 55.30
N PRO A 118 -16.47 -59.50 56.07
CA PRO A 118 -16.36 -59.51 57.58
C PRO A 118 -15.28 -58.52 58.04
N GLY A 119 -15.30 -58.17 59.37
CA GLY A 119 -14.15 -57.56 60.03
C GLY A 119 -14.35 -56.11 60.50
N LYS A 120 -15.59 -55.60 60.57
CA LYS A 120 -15.89 -54.22 61.02
C LYS A 120 -15.14 -53.86 62.33
N ALA A 121 -15.26 -54.61 63.37
CA ALA A 121 -14.64 -54.33 64.68
C ALA A 121 -13.08 -54.30 64.60
N SER A 122 -12.51 -55.12 63.74
CA SER A 122 -11.06 -55.15 63.55
C SER A 122 -10.56 -53.94 62.82
N LEU A 123 -11.34 -53.46 61.81
CA LEU A 123 -11.03 -52.22 61.06
C LEU A 123 -11.14 -51.02 61.97
N LEU A 124 -12.25 -50.89 62.71
CA LEU A 124 -12.48 -49.75 63.60
C LEU A 124 -11.38 -49.59 64.63
N LYS A 125 -10.91 -50.69 65.18
CA LYS A 125 -9.74 -50.76 66.12
C LYS A 125 -8.45 -50.25 65.49
N GLN A 126 -8.20 -50.48 64.16
CA GLN A 126 -7.00 -49.98 63.48
C GLN A 126 -7.17 -48.47 63.18
N LEU A 127 -8.37 -48.01 62.89
CA LEU A 127 -8.71 -46.61 62.61
C LEU A 127 -8.63 -45.70 63.85
N GLU A 128 -8.50 -46.23 65.04
CA GLU A 128 -8.21 -45.48 66.27
C GLU A 128 -6.83 -44.84 66.25
N ALA A 129 -5.87 -45.41 65.51
CA ALA A 129 -4.49 -44.92 65.44
C ALA A 129 -4.43 -43.46 64.93
N GLU A 130 -3.73 -42.60 65.68
CA GLU A 130 -3.72 -41.12 65.43
C GLU A 130 -3.07 -40.73 64.11
N ASN A 131 -2.22 -41.60 63.53
CA ASN A 131 -1.56 -41.36 62.25
C ASN A 131 -2.37 -41.83 61.03
N ILE A 132 -3.64 -42.25 61.20
CA ILE A 132 -4.51 -42.61 60.08
C ILE A 132 -5.39 -41.45 59.74
N ILE A 133 -5.35 -41.04 58.46
CA ILE A 133 -6.22 -40.03 57.87
C ILE A 133 -7.19 -40.73 56.93
N ALA A 134 -8.48 -40.47 57.11
CA ALA A 134 -9.56 -40.97 56.22
C ALA A 134 -10.09 -39.87 55.31
N ILE A 135 -10.91 -40.30 54.35
CA ILE A 135 -11.54 -39.40 53.38
C ILE A 135 -13.05 -39.23 53.65
N ASP A 136 -13.55 -38.08 53.28
CA ASP A 136 -14.97 -37.81 53.03
C ASP A 136 -15.13 -37.15 51.65
N ASN A 137 -16.38 -37.07 51.22
CA ASN A 137 -16.71 -36.35 49.94
C ASN A 137 -17.69 -35.22 50.26
N LEU A 138 -17.45 -34.09 49.66
CA LEU A 138 -18.15 -32.83 49.90
C LEU A 138 -19.43 -32.65 49.07
N ASP A 139 -19.86 -33.64 48.32
CA ASP A 139 -20.99 -33.52 47.43
C ASP A 139 -22.26 -33.07 48.18
N LYS A 140 -22.91 -32.00 47.68
CA LYS A 140 -24.08 -31.40 48.29
C LYS A 140 -25.34 -32.29 48.28
N ASP A 141 -25.37 -33.25 47.35
CA ASP A 141 -26.53 -34.11 47.06
C ASP A 141 -26.41 -35.54 47.68
N GLY A 142 -25.62 -35.71 48.67
CA GLY A 142 -25.46 -36.99 49.36
C GLY A 142 -24.05 -37.53 49.41
N GLY A 143 -23.05 -36.69 49.67
CA GLY A 143 -21.67 -37.07 49.80
C GLY A 143 -21.43 -38.25 50.74
N VAL A 144 -20.32 -38.97 50.50
CA VAL A 144 -19.93 -40.13 51.27
C VAL A 144 -19.20 -39.67 52.55
N SER A 145 -19.76 -40.01 53.72
CA SER A 145 -19.19 -39.66 55.02
C SER A 145 -17.91 -40.44 55.34
N ALA A 146 -17.08 -39.87 56.18
CA ALA A 146 -15.95 -40.57 56.76
C ALA A 146 -16.37 -41.80 57.57
N PRO A 147 -15.44 -42.74 57.77
CA PRO A 147 -15.68 -43.92 58.62
C PRO A 147 -16.15 -43.47 60.03
N PRO A 148 -17.09 -44.22 60.67
CA PRO A 148 -17.58 -43.88 62.02
C PRO A 148 -16.46 -43.85 63.04
N ASN A 149 -16.56 -43.00 64.05
CA ASN A 149 -15.60 -42.82 65.16
C ASN A 149 -14.27 -42.19 64.84
N ILE A 150 -14.05 -41.68 63.60
CA ILE A 150 -12.86 -40.90 63.29
C ILE A 150 -13.11 -39.42 63.60
N PRO A 151 -12.25 -38.77 64.39
CA PRO A 151 -12.40 -37.33 64.63
C PRO A 151 -12.26 -36.51 63.34
N SER A 152 -13.00 -35.43 63.19
CA SER A 152 -12.95 -34.55 62.03
C SER A 152 -11.56 -33.97 61.76
N SER A 153 -10.69 -33.91 62.79
CA SER A 153 -9.28 -33.51 62.62
C SER A 153 -8.43 -34.54 61.88
N ARG A 154 -8.93 -35.75 61.68
CA ARG A 154 -8.28 -36.84 60.91
C ARG A 154 -9.05 -37.22 59.65
N VAL A 155 -9.98 -36.33 59.21
CA VAL A 155 -10.74 -36.52 57.99
C VAL A 155 -10.34 -35.39 57.03
N GLY A 156 -10.13 -35.73 55.76
CA GLY A 156 -9.92 -34.76 54.72
C GLY A 156 -10.73 -35.08 53.47
N PHE A 157 -11.22 -34.01 52.79
CA PHE A 157 -11.97 -34.24 51.56
C PHE A 157 -11.02 -34.72 50.44
N ASN A 158 -11.51 -35.63 49.60
CA ASN A 158 -10.77 -36.15 48.46
C ASN A 158 -11.21 -35.65 47.08
N ASP A 159 -12.07 -34.65 47.04
CA ASP A 159 -12.58 -34.08 45.79
C ASP A 159 -11.49 -33.36 45.02
N PHE A 160 -11.48 -33.54 43.68
CA PHE A 160 -10.62 -32.86 42.76
C PHE A 160 -11.35 -31.73 42.04
N LEU A 161 -10.63 -30.66 41.83
CA LEU A 161 -11.09 -29.58 40.95
C LEU A 161 -10.73 -29.89 39.52
N LEU A 162 -11.76 -30.12 38.69
CA LEU A 162 -11.57 -30.29 37.25
C LEU A 162 -11.64 -28.96 36.53
N ASP A 163 -10.74 -28.76 35.60
CA ASP A 163 -10.87 -27.65 34.65
C ASP A 163 -11.91 -27.97 33.57
N PRO A 164 -12.37 -26.99 32.72
CA PRO A 164 -13.46 -27.24 31.75
C PRO A 164 -13.13 -28.35 30.74
N ASP A 165 -11.87 -28.65 30.54
CA ASP A 165 -11.40 -29.77 29.69
C ASP A 165 -11.30 -31.11 30.45
N GLY A 166 -11.75 -31.15 31.72
CA GLY A 166 -11.77 -32.33 32.55
C GLY A 166 -10.41 -32.71 33.13
N LYS A 167 -9.41 -31.82 33.08
CA LYS A 167 -8.06 -32.09 33.64
C LYS A 167 -7.89 -31.49 35.02
N ILE A 168 -7.04 -32.15 35.83
CA ILE A 168 -6.64 -31.67 37.13
C ILE A 168 -5.35 -30.86 37.00
N ARG A 169 -5.41 -29.55 37.21
CA ARG A 169 -4.25 -28.63 37.22
C ARG A 169 -4.13 -27.90 38.55
N ARG A 170 -5.09 -28.05 39.44
CA ARG A 170 -5.21 -27.28 40.67
C ARG A 170 -5.21 -28.19 41.87
N ASN A 171 -4.58 -27.73 42.93
CA ASN A 171 -4.58 -28.38 44.26
C ASN A 171 -5.43 -27.52 45.20
N LEU A 172 -6.62 -27.97 45.54
CA LEU A 172 -7.46 -27.36 46.57
C LEU A 172 -7.03 -27.89 47.94
N MET A 173 -6.36 -27.07 48.75
CA MET A 173 -5.79 -27.45 50.02
C MET A 173 -6.80 -27.29 51.17
N ALA A 174 -7.59 -26.22 51.16
CA ALA A 174 -8.55 -25.92 52.21
C ALA A 174 -9.69 -25.01 51.68
N PHE A 175 -10.87 -25.16 52.23
CA PHE A 175 -11.95 -24.22 52.00
C PHE A 175 -12.83 -24.04 53.24
N ARG A 176 -13.63 -23.00 53.26
CA ARG A 176 -14.55 -22.67 54.37
C ARG A 176 -15.97 -23.07 54.03
N GLN A 177 -16.56 -23.92 54.88
CA GLN A 177 -17.97 -24.29 54.81
C GLN A 177 -18.68 -23.74 56.07
N GLY A 178 -19.44 -22.66 55.91
CA GLY A 178 -19.91 -21.86 57.03
C GLY A 178 -18.73 -21.35 57.87
N ASP A 179 -18.74 -21.62 59.19
CA ASP A 179 -17.69 -21.23 60.13
C ASP A 179 -16.56 -22.23 60.22
N ARG A 180 -16.68 -23.41 59.62
CA ARG A 180 -15.68 -24.44 59.68
C ARG A 180 -14.69 -24.39 58.54
N LEU A 181 -13.41 -24.50 58.84
CA LEU A 181 -12.34 -24.65 57.83
C LEU A 181 -12.11 -26.17 57.63
N ILE A 182 -12.30 -26.62 56.40
CA ILE A 182 -12.14 -28.01 55.98
C ILE A 182 -10.89 -28.14 55.16
N TYR A 183 -10.08 -29.19 55.42
CA TYR A 183 -8.82 -29.44 54.79
C TYR A 183 -8.91 -30.61 53.80
N SER A 184 -8.13 -30.56 52.74
CA SER A 184 -8.04 -31.66 51.81
C SER A 184 -7.30 -32.85 52.45
N PHE A 185 -7.57 -34.01 51.91
CA PHE A 185 -6.86 -35.25 52.30
C PHE A 185 -5.34 -35.06 52.16
N ALA A 186 -4.86 -34.46 51.08
CA ALA A 186 -3.44 -34.21 50.89
C ALA A 186 -2.86 -33.25 51.97
N LEU A 187 -3.62 -32.17 52.32
CA LEU A 187 -3.14 -31.24 53.34
C LEU A 187 -3.13 -31.92 54.73
N GLN A 188 -4.20 -32.65 55.07
CA GLN A 188 -4.25 -33.37 56.35
C GLN A 188 -3.05 -34.32 56.56
N MET A 189 -2.71 -35.13 55.56
CA MET A 189 -1.53 -36.01 55.60
C MET A 189 -0.23 -35.21 55.76
N SER A 190 -0.10 -34.10 55.03
CA SER A 190 1.05 -33.21 55.08
C SER A 190 1.23 -32.58 56.46
N LEU A 191 0.11 -32.15 57.10
CA LEU A 191 0.14 -31.56 58.42
C LEU A 191 0.61 -32.54 59.50
N VAL A 192 0.17 -33.81 59.41
CA VAL A 192 0.64 -34.86 60.30
C VAL A 192 2.12 -35.15 60.10
N TYR A 193 2.54 -35.35 58.85
CA TYR A 193 3.93 -35.65 58.52
C TYR A 193 4.89 -34.53 58.95
N LEU A 194 4.50 -33.28 58.75
CA LEU A 194 5.32 -32.08 59.07
C LEU A 194 5.24 -31.70 60.58
N ASN A 195 4.39 -32.35 61.33
CA ASN A 195 4.04 -31.98 62.73
C ASN A 195 3.75 -30.44 62.78
N ALA A 196 2.78 -29.98 62.00
CA ALA A 196 2.60 -28.55 61.73
C ALA A 196 1.14 -28.08 61.81
N ARG A 197 0.27 -28.82 62.52
CA ARG A 197 -1.17 -28.42 62.66
C ARG A 197 -1.33 -27.07 63.28
N ASP A 198 -0.52 -26.74 64.30
CA ASP A 198 -0.56 -25.44 65.01
C ASP A 198 0.18 -24.31 64.25
N ARG A 199 0.78 -24.62 63.10
CA ARG A 199 1.55 -23.67 62.29
C ARG A 199 0.92 -23.42 60.92
N LEU A 200 -0.38 -23.66 60.83
CA LEU A 200 -1.17 -23.38 59.60
C LEU A 200 -1.97 -22.08 59.78
N GLU A 201 -1.77 -21.14 58.85
CA GLU A 201 -2.53 -19.91 58.81
C GLU A 201 -3.20 -19.79 57.44
N VAL A 202 -4.51 -19.60 57.41
CA VAL A 202 -5.29 -19.42 56.15
C VAL A 202 -5.78 -18.00 56.06
N LYS A 203 -5.21 -17.20 55.15
CA LYS A 203 -5.58 -15.82 54.88
C LYS A 203 -6.38 -15.72 53.59
N PRO A 204 -7.03 -14.62 53.31
CA PRO A 204 -7.74 -14.41 52.04
C PRO A 204 -6.83 -14.60 50.83
N GLU A 205 -5.57 -14.20 50.88
CA GLU A 205 -4.66 -14.11 49.74
C GLU A 205 -3.65 -15.31 49.68
N TYR A 206 -3.42 -16.00 50.78
CA TYR A 206 -2.48 -17.09 50.86
C TYR A 206 -2.82 -18.09 51.95
N LEU A 207 -2.24 -19.29 51.82
CA LEU A 207 -2.15 -20.26 52.91
C LEU A 207 -0.68 -20.30 53.31
N LYS A 208 -0.39 -20.15 54.65
CA LYS A 208 0.96 -20.24 55.16
C LYS A 208 1.07 -21.49 56.05
N LEU A 209 2.06 -22.31 55.73
CA LEU A 209 2.39 -23.53 56.49
C LEU A 209 3.82 -23.43 56.93
N LYS A 210 4.06 -23.36 58.25
CA LYS A 210 5.36 -22.99 58.83
C LYS A 210 5.84 -21.65 58.30
N GLN A 211 6.94 -21.66 57.49
CA GLN A 211 7.45 -20.41 56.86
C GLN A 211 7.07 -20.30 55.38
N THR A 212 6.52 -21.38 54.79
CA THR A 212 6.22 -21.44 53.36
C THR A 212 4.85 -20.82 53.08
N ILE A 213 4.79 -19.91 52.11
CA ILE A 213 3.59 -19.26 51.65
C ILE A 213 3.13 -19.94 50.35
N PHE A 214 1.90 -20.46 50.36
CA PHE A 214 1.22 -20.97 49.19
C PHE A 214 0.29 -19.86 48.68
N PRO A 215 0.63 -19.21 47.54
CA PRO A 215 -0.19 -18.17 46.96
C PRO A 215 -1.52 -18.76 46.50
N LYS A 216 -2.61 -18.11 46.81
CA LYS A 216 -3.94 -18.54 46.34
C LYS A 216 -4.12 -18.11 44.88
N LEU A 217 -4.66 -19.04 44.11
CA LEU A 217 -5.13 -18.76 42.77
C LEU A 217 -6.26 -17.74 42.80
N LYS A 218 -6.14 -16.68 41.99
CA LYS A 218 -7.24 -15.71 41.77
C LYS A 218 -7.97 -16.07 40.48
N ALA A 219 -9.13 -15.50 40.28
CA ALA A 219 -9.96 -15.75 39.08
C ALA A 219 -9.26 -15.39 37.78
N ASP A 220 -8.28 -14.49 37.85
CA ASP A 220 -7.51 -13.92 36.75
C ASP A 220 -6.02 -14.31 36.80
N SER A 221 -5.65 -15.40 37.43
CA SER A 221 -4.25 -15.83 37.58
C SER A 221 -3.77 -16.58 36.35
N GLY A 222 -2.71 -16.08 35.70
CA GLY A 222 -2.11 -16.70 34.53
C GLY A 222 -3.12 -16.81 33.38
N GLY A 223 -3.30 -18.01 32.85
CA GLY A 223 -4.28 -18.22 31.76
C GLY A 223 -5.73 -18.36 32.18
N TYR A 224 -6.03 -18.38 33.49
CA TYR A 224 -7.41 -18.50 33.97
C TYR A 224 -8.18 -17.20 33.86
N GLN A 225 -9.46 -17.31 33.47
CA GLN A 225 -10.43 -16.22 33.47
C GLN A 225 -11.76 -16.77 33.99
N ARG A 226 -11.82 -17.01 35.31
CA ARG A 226 -12.89 -17.71 35.98
C ARG A 226 -13.85 -16.77 36.68
N SER A 227 -15.08 -17.26 36.89
CA SER A 227 -15.96 -16.66 37.88
C SER A 227 -15.31 -16.71 39.27
N PRO A 228 -15.43 -15.66 40.09
CA PRO A 228 -14.99 -15.74 41.49
C PRO A 228 -15.58 -16.94 42.27
N LEU A 229 -16.72 -17.49 41.82
CA LEU A 229 -17.34 -18.69 42.38
C LEU A 229 -16.56 -19.98 42.11
N ASP A 230 -15.74 -20.01 41.02
CA ASP A 230 -14.94 -21.17 40.66
C ASP A 230 -13.57 -21.21 41.39
N VAL A 231 -13.21 -20.11 42.07
CA VAL A 231 -11.92 -19.95 42.76
C VAL A 231 -12.19 -19.84 44.30
N PHE A 232 -12.94 -20.79 44.81
CA PHE A 232 -13.21 -20.84 46.23
C PHE A 232 -12.07 -21.52 46.98
N GLY A 233 -11.88 -21.21 48.26
CA GLY A 233 -10.87 -21.82 49.09
C GLY A 233 -9.42 -21.46 48.79
N ALA A 234 -8.50 -22.29 49.33
CA ALA A 234 -7.08 -22.15 49.11
C ALA A 234 -6.62 -23.10 47.97
N GLN A 235 -6.70 -22.57 46.74
CA GLN A 235 -6.24 -23.33 45.58
C GLN A 235 -4.85 -22.83 45.14
N THR A 236 -4.03 -23.73 44.62
CA THR A 236 -2.75 -23.40 43.98
C THR A 236 -2.57 -24.30 42.76
N ILE A 237 -1.76 -23.87 41.78
CA ILE A 237 -1.43 -24.71 40.62
C ILE A 237 -0.59 -25.90 41.10
N LEU A 238 -0.98 -27.09 40.65
CA LEU A 238 -0.29 -28.31 40.96
C LEU A 238 1.02 -28.42 40.15
N ASN A 239 2.13 -28.33 40.85
CA ASN A 239 3.45 -28.52 40.31
C ASN A 239 3.80 -30.01 40.27
N TYR A 240 3.27 -30.70 39.28
CA TYR A 240 3.48 -32.12 39.08
C TYR A 240 4.97 -32.49 39.06
N ARG A 241 5.31 -33.65 39.62
CA ARG A 241 6.53 -34.39 39.32
C ARG A 241 6.35 -35.13 37.97
N SER A 242 7.26 -35.98 37.60
CA SER A 242 7.16 -36.75 36.35
C SER A 242 5.84 -37.49 36.17
N PRO A 243 5.37 -37.74 34.93
CA PRO A 243 4.15 -38.48 34.68
C PRO A 243 4.12 -39.84 35.37
N GLY A 244 3.06 -40.11 36.13
CA GLY A 244 2.84 -41.42 36.77
C GLY A 244 3.82 -41.78 37.87
N LYS A 245 4.79 -40.92 38.24
CA LYS A 245 5.92 -41.28 39.14
C LYS A 245 6.09 -40.28 40.30
N ALA A 246 4.98 -39.96 41.01
CA ALA A 246 5.11 -39.09 42.21
C ALA A 246 5.79 -39.84 43.37
N ALA A 247 5.51 -41.10 43.49
CA ALA A 247 5.90 -41.91 44.64
C ALA A 247 6.20 -43.37 44.25
N ARG A 248 6.88 -44.06 45.10
CA ARG A 248 7.08 -45.53 44.98
C ARG A 248 5.74 -46.23 45.14
N GLN A 249 5.42 -47.16 44.27
CA GLN A 249 4.23 -47.99 44.35
C GLN A 249 4.54 -49.38 44.86
N LEU A 250 3.72 -49.91 45.77
CA LEU A 250 3.65 -51.28 46.23
C LEU A 250 2.25 -51.82 45.98
N SER A 251 2.11 -53.10 45.60
CA SER A 251 0.78 -53.69 45.51
C SER A 251 0.22 -54.06 46.89
N PHE A 252 -1.07 -54.06 47.01
CA PHE A 252 -1.76 -54.49 48.23
C PHE A 252 -1.30 -55.89 48.65
N SER A 253 -1.19 -56.84 47.73
CA SER A 253 -0.78 -58.19 47.95
C SER A 253 0.69 -58.28 48.41
N GLN A 254 1.58 -57.46 47.88
CA GLN A 254 2.98 -57.37 48.28
C GLN A 254 3.07 -56.99 49.75
N VAL A 255 2.33 -56.03 50.22
CA VAL A 255 2.34 -55.58 51.61
C VAL A 255 1.76 -56.64 52.52
N LEU A 256 0.62 -57.26 52.22
CA LEU A 256 0.05 -58.36 53.06
C LEU A 256 0.96 -59.52 53.15
N LYS A 257 1.63 -59.96 52.10
CA LYS A 257 2.57 -61.06 52.12
C LYS A 257 3.91 -60.67 52.76
N GLY A 258 4.17 -59.42 53.07
CA GLY A 258 5.42 -58.96 53.66
C GLY A 258 6.58 -58.88 52.66
N ASN A 259 6.31 -58.91 51.37
CA ASN A 259 7.32 -58.88 50.31
C ASN A 259 7.74 -57.45 49.98
N PHE A 260 8.22 -56.66 50.89
CA PHE A 260 8.71 -55.32 50.74
C PHE A 260 9.87 -55.01 51.68
N ASN A 261 10.69 -54.00 51.36
CA ASN A 261 11.74 -53.56 52.24
C ASN A 261 11.13 -52.73 53.39
N PRO A 262 11.29 -53.05 54.67
CA PRO A 262 10.82 -52.31 55.82
C PRO A 262 11.16 -50.82 55.78
N ASP A 263 12.34 -50.44 55.30
CA ASP A 263 12.78 -49.03 55.15
C ASP A 263 11.95 -48.25 54.22
N SER A 264 11.23 -48.93 53.30
CA SER A 264 10.27 -48.27 52.41
C SER A 264 8.99 -47.79 53.11
N ILE A 265 8.71 -48.17 54.31
CA ILE A 265 7.56 -47.87 55.12
C ILE A 265 7.91 -46.98 56.32
N THR A 266 9.03 -47.26 56.96
CA THR A 266 9.45 -46.63 58.22
C THR A 266 9.62 -45.10 58.03
N GLY A 267 8.86 -44.34 58.85
CA GLY A 267 8.93 -42.87 58.77
C GLY A 267 8.34 -42.22 57.52
N LYS A 268 7.66 -42.97 56.65
CA LYS A 268 7.11 -42.53 55.38
C LYS A 268 5.62 -42.11 55.48
N ILE A 269 5.14 -41.45 54.38
CA ILE A 269 3.73 -41.23 54.12
C ILE A 269 3.24 -42.40 53.27
N ILE A 270 2.24 -43.11 53.76
CA ILE A 270 1.65 -44.24 53.03
C ILE A 270 0.25 -43.80 52.57
N ILE A 271 -0.05 -43.90 51.26
CA ILE A 271 -1.35 -43.64 50.71
C ILE A 271 -1.93 -44.93 50.14
N ILE A 272 -3.06 -45.35 50.62
CA ILE A 272 -3.74 -46.58 50.20
C ILE A 272 -4.94 -46.24 49.35
N GLY A 273 -5.01 -46.75 48.12
CA GLY A 273 -6.16 -46.46 47.24
C GLY A 273 -6.18 -47.36 46.02
N TYR A 274 -7.19 -47.22 45.20
CA TYR A 274 -7.32 -48.03 43.98
C TYR A 274 -6.45 -47.47 42.86
N THR A 275 -5.71 -48.38 42.21
CA THR A 275 -4.96 -48.12 40.99
C THR A 275 -5.52 -48.91 39.80
N ALA A 276 -6.51 -49.80 40.06
CA ALA A 276 -7.18 -50.58 39.05
C ALA A 276 -8.08 -49.74 38.13
N PRO A 277 -7.90 -49.79 36.82
CA PRO A 277 -8.72 -49.05 35.87
C PRO A 277 -10.22 -49.40 35.92
N SER A 278 -10.55 -50.65 36.33
CA SER A 278 -11.93 -51.12 36.47
C SER A 278 -12.75 -50.34 37.51
N LYS A 279 -12.06 -49.66 38.45
CA LYS A 279 -12.71 -48.83 39.49
C LYS A 279 -13.15 -47.43 38.97
N LYS A 280 -12.73 -47.05 37.74
CA LYS A 280 -13.01 -45.75 37.15
C LYS A 280 -12.56 -44.53 37.95
N ASP A 281 -11.68 -44.73 38.97
CA ASP A 281 -11.03 -43.66 39.74
C ASP A 281 -9.78 -43.19 39.04
N ILE A 282 -9.93 -42.71 37.82
CA ILE A 282 -8.88 -42.29 36.91
C ILE A 282 -9.16 -40.93 36.32
N PHE A 283 -8.18 -40.02 36.34
CA PHE A 283 -8.32 -38.62 35.98
C PHE A 283 -7.34 -38.19 34.89
N SER A 284 -7.77 -37.27 34.06
CA SER A 284 -6.91 -36.61 33.07
C SER A 284 -6.05 -35.54 33.74
N THR A 285 -4.77 -35.50 33.36
CA THR A 285 -3.78 -34.54 33.85
C THR A 285 -3.13 -33.80 32.67
N PRO A 286 -2.26 -32.80 32.90
CA PRO A 286 -1.52 -32.13 31.84
C PRO A 286 -0.69 -33.05 30.95
N PHE A 287 -0.37 -34.24 31.38
CA PHE A 287 0.51 -35.16 30.64
C PHE A 287 -0.16 -35.98 29.54
N ASP A 288 -1.46 -36.09 29.50
CA ASP A 288 -2.32 -36.71 28.44
C ASP A 288 -2.02 -38.13 27.95
N VAL A 289 -0.89 -38.75 28.36
CA VAL A 289 -0.48 -40.04 27.78
C VAL A 289 -1.26 -41.22 28.41
N GLU A 290 -1.55 -41.12 29.69
CA GLU A 290 -2.38 -42.08 30.43
C GLU A 290 -3.17 -41.34 31.51
N LYS A 291 -4.42 -41.75 31.75
CA LYS A 291 -5.17 -41.28 32.90
C LYS A 291 -4.52 -41.72 34.19
N MET A 292 -4.42 -40.82 35.17
CA MET A 292 -3.77 -41.04 36.42
C MET A 292 -4.79 -41.51 37.47
N PRO A 293 -4.52 -42.58 38.24
CA PRO A 293 -5.37 -42.98 39.37
C PRO A 293 -5.46 -41.87 40.42
N GLY A 294 -6.62 -41.73 41.06
CA GLY A 294 -6.89 -40.68 42.07
C GLY A 294 -5.90 -40.71 43.22
N VAL A 295 -5.54 -41.88 43.70
CA VAL A 295 -4.53 -42.03 44.75
C VAL A 295 -3.15 -41.48 44.33
N MET A 296 -2.78 -41.56 43.06
CA MET A 296 -1.56 -40.98 42.52
C MET A 296 -1.63 -39.47 42.40
N VAL A 297 -2.80 -38.91 42.08
CA VAL A 297 -3.03 -37.48 42.12
C VAL A 297 -2.89 -36.92 43.54
N HIS A 298 -3.41 -37.63 44.53
CA HIS A 298 -3.22 -37.25 45.94
C HIS A 298 -1.71 -37.33 46.33
N ALA A 299 -0.99 -38.31 45.84
CA ALA A 299 0.47 -38.41 46.05
C ALA A 299 1.21 -37.20 45.46
N GLN A 300 0.82 -36.72 44.27
CA GLN A 300 1.38 -35.50 43.68
C GLN A 300 1.10 -34.26 44.54
N MET A 301 -0.16 -34.12 45.01
CA MET A 301 -0.59 -33.03 45.89
C MET A 301 0.17 -33.00 47.21
N VAL A 302 0.34 -34.17 47.86
CA VAL A 302 1.13 -34.32 49.08
C VAL A 302 2.58 -33.96 48.84
N SER A 303 3.16 -34.51 47.78
CA SER A 303 4.55 -34.23 47.40
C SER A 303 4.79 -32.73 47.16
N GLN A 304 3.84 -32.04 46.51
CA GLN A 304 3.93 -30.59 46.33
C GLN A 304 4.00 -29.86 47.67
N ILE A 305 3.10 -30.17 48.59
CA ILE A 305 3.05 -29.52 49.91
C ILE A 305 4.30 -29.74 50.71
N ILE A 306 4.71 -31.01 50.85
CA ILE A 306 5.87 -31.34 51.70
C ILE A 306 7.19 -30.86 51.12
N SER A 307 7.35 -30.95 49.78
CA SER A 307 8.56 -30.47 49.12
C SER A 307 8.68 -28.94 49.14
N ALA A 308 7.57 -28.22 49.06
CA ALA A 308 7.59 -26.77 49.19
C ALA A 308 8.04 -26.33 50.60
N VAL A 309 7.67 -27.10 51.65
CA VAL A 309 8.02 -26.78 53.04
C VAL A 309 9.40 -27.27 53.45
N LEU A 310 9.85 -28.43 52.96
CA LEU A 310 11.11 -29.06 53.39
C LEU A 310 12.27 -28.82 52.44
N ASP A 311 11.99 -28.78 51.13
CA ASP A 311 13.00 -28.67 50.06
C ASP A 311 12.96 -27.32 49.37
N GLU A 312 12.16 -26.38 49.86
CA GLU A 312 11.96 -25.08 49.25
C GLU A 312 11.57 -25.16 47.75
N ARG A 313 10.91 -26.28 47.34
CA ARG A 313 10.53 -26.49 45.96
C ARG A 313 9.57 -25.35 45.52
N PRO A 314 9.92 -24.61 44.43
CA PRO A 314 9.18 -23.44 44.08
C PRO A 314 7.74 -23.76 43.63
N LEU A 315 6.83 -22.85 43.95
CA LEU A 315 5.43 -22.85 43.54
C LEU A 315 5.22 -21.92 42.38
N PHE A 316 4.18 -22.17 41.58
CA PHE A 316 3.82 -21.27 40.48
C PHE A 316 3.36 -19.91 41.01
N ILE A 317 3.93 -18.86 40.41
CA ILE A 317 3.51 -17.44 40.60
C ILE A 317 3.01 -16.86 39.29
N PHE A 318 2.24 -15.78 39.37
CA PHE A 318 1.55 -15.19 38.26
C PHE A 318 1.89 -13.70 38.15
N LEU A 319 1.87 -13.17 36.93
CA LEU A 319 1.96 -11.73 36.75
C LEU A 319 0.66 -11.06 37.24
N PRO A 320 0.74 -9.87 37.83
CA PRO A 320 -0.46 -9.06 38.05
C PRO A 320 -1.06 -8.63 36.70
N GLN A 321 -2.37 -8.35 36.67
CA GLN A 321 -3.08 -7.96 35.43
C GLN A 321 -2.37 -6.88 34.62
N TRP A 322 -1.85 -5.83 35.30
CA TRP A 322 -1.12 -4.77 34.61
C TRP A 322 0.18 -5.31 33.93
N GLY A 323 0.82 -6.30 34.55
CA GLY A 323 2.00 -6.96 33.97
C GLY A 323 1.67 -7.74 32.71
N GLU A 324 0.52 -8.42 32.67
CA GLU A 324 0.03 -9.11 31.47
C GLU A 324 -0.31 -8.13 30.33
N VAL A 325 -0.96 -7.02 30.67
CA VAL A 325 -1.23 -5.96 29.67
C VAL A 325 0.08 -5.40 29.10
N VAL A 326 1.09 -5.17 29.93
CA VAL A 326 2.41 -4.73 29.48
C VAL A 326 3.05 -5.79 28.57
N TRP A 327 2.96 -7.08 28.93
CA TRP A 327 3.47 -8.18 28.13
C TRP A 327 2.80 -8.25 26.76
N ILE A 328 1.47 -8.22 26.70
CA ILE A 328 0.71 -8.19 25.44
C ILE A 328 1.05 -6.96 24.61
N SER A 329 1.14 -5.78 25.25
CA SER A 329 1.46 -4.53 24.59
C SER A 329 2.86 -4.56 23.97
N PHE A 330 3.85 -5.07 24.70
CA PHE A 330 5.23 -5.19 24.22
C PHE A 330 5.32 -6.01 22.92
N TRP A 331 4.71 -7.19 22.89
CA TRP A 331 4.75 -8.05 21.71
C TRP A 331 3.87 -7.54 20.57
N SER A 332 2.73 -6.93 20.87
CA SER A 332 1.91 -6.25 19.85
C SER A 332 2.68 -5.10 19.20
N PHE A 333 3.40 -4.31 20.00
CA PHE A 333 4.25 -3.23 19.48
C PHE A 333 5.44 -3.77 18.68
N ALA A 334 6.04 -4.88 19.08
CA ALA A 334 7.07 -5.56 18.29
C ALA A 334 6.54 -5.92 16.88
N GLY A 335 5.32 -6.46 16.77
CA GLY A 335 4.65 -6.73 15.50
C GLY A 335 4.49 -5.47 14.63
N ALA A 336 4.09 -4.35 15.25
CA ALA A 336 4.00 -3.06 14.58
C ALA A 336 5.35 -2.60 14.01
N VAL A 337 6.42 -2.71 14.79
CA VAL A 337 7.79 -2.35 14.39
C VAL A 337 8.27 -3.20 13.22
N LEU A 338 7.98 -4.50 13.21
CA LEU A 338 8.33 -5.39 12.10
C LEU A 338 7.75 -4.91 10.77
N VAL A 339 6.44 -4.59 10.72
CA VAL A 339 5.78 -4.09 9.51
C VAL A 339 6.37 -2.76 9.03
N TRP A 340 6.84 -1.92 9.96
CA TRP A 340 7.46 -0.65 9.63
C TRP A 340 8.87 -0.79 9.06
N ARG A 341 9.67 -1.72 9.61
CA ARG A 341 11.06 -1.91 9.23
C ARG A 341 11.20 -2.76 7.97
N ILE A 342 10.35 -3.76 7.82
CA ILE A 342 10.47 -4.79 6.78
C ILE A 342 9.48 -4.49 5.65
N LYS A 343 10.01 -4.31 4.44
CA LYS A 343 9.20 -4.03 3.24
C LYS A 343 8.88 -5.28 2.44
N HIS A 344 9.76 -6.28 2.49
CA HIS A 344 9.61 -7.51 1.70
C HIS A 344 8.69 -8.50 2.42
N PRO A 345 7.60 -8.99 1.79
CA PRO A 345 6.58 -9.80 2.46
C PRO A 345 7.12 -11.14 3.00
N LEU A 346 8.00 -11.81 2.26
CA LEU A 346 8.60 -13.07 2.72
C LEU A 346 9.50 -12.87 3.95
N ILE A 347 10.33 -11.81 3.96
CA ILE A 347 11.18 -11.49 5.11
C ILE A 347 10.31 -11.12 6.32
N LEU A 348 9.21 -10.39 6.10
CA LEU A 348 8.25 -10.08 7.15
C LEU A 348 7.65 -11.36 7.73
N GLY A 349 7.19 -12.28 6.89
CA GLY A 349 6.66 -13.58 7.31
C GLY A 349 7.64 -14.36 8.17
N VAL A 350 8.89 -14.53 7.70
CA VAL A 350 9.95 -15.20 8.46
C VAL A 350 10.23 -14.50 9.79
N SER A 351 10.28 -13.15 9.80
CA SER A 351 10.51 -12.37 11.01
C SER A 351 9.39 -12.51 12.03
N VAL A 352 8.13 -12.60 11.58
CA VAL A 352 6.96 -12.84 12.44
C VAL A 352 7.07 -14.22 13.08
N VAL A 353 7.39 -15.27 12.32
CA VAL A 353 7.58 -16.62 12.84
C VAL A 353 8.70 -16.65 13.86
N ALA A 354 9.84 -16.01 13.57
CA ALA A 354 10.95 -15.91 14.53
C ALA A 354 10.56 -15.17 15.82
N THR A 355 9.74 -14.11 15.71
CA THR A 355 9.27 -13.35 16.86
C THR A 355 8.27 -14.14 17.70
N VAL A 356 7.38 -14.91 17.08
CA VAL A 356 6.49 -15.87 17.79
C VAL A 356 7.32 -16.93 18.51
N GLY A 357 8.36 -17.43 17.85
CA GLY A 357 9.31 -18.36 18.48
C GLY A 357 10.02 -17.75 19.69
N ALA A 358 10.47 -16.49 19.58
CA ALA A 358 11.11 -15.78 20.69
C ALA A 358 10.13 -15.54 21.85
N LEU A 359 8.87 -15.14 21.57
CA LEU A 359 7.82 -14.99 22.56
C LEU A 359 7.55 -16.30 23.29
N SER A 360 7.34 -17.39 22.52
CA SER A 360 7.07 -18.72 23.07
C SER A 360 8.27 -19.22 23.92
N GLY A 361 9.48 -18.97 23.47
CA GLY A 361 10.71 -19.26 24.21
C GLY A 361 10.82 -18.49 25.52
N ALA A 362 10.51 -17.19 25.48
CA ALA A 362 10.51 -16.34 26.70
C ALA A 362 9.44 -16.79 27.71
N SER A 363 8.23 -17.12 27.24
CA SER A 363 7.16 -17.67 28.09
C SER A 363 7.61 -19.02 28.70
N PHE A 364 8.24 -19.88 27.90
CA PHE A 364 8.73 -21.19 28.38
C PHE A 364 9.89 -21.07 29.40
N ILE A 365 10.84 -20.15 29.17
CA ILE A 365 11.93 -19.88 30.14
C ILE A 365 11.35 -19.37 31.45
N SER A 366 10.38 -18.44 31.40
CA SER A 366 9.67 -17.96 32.60
C SER A 366 8.92 -19.09 33.30
N PHE A 367 8.32 -20.01 32.56
CA PHE A 367 7.62 -21.16 33.08
C PHE A 367 8.54 -22.14 33.77
N LEU A 368 9.77 -22.34 33.24
CA LEU A 368 10.82 -23.15 33.95
C LEU A 368 11.22 -22.48 35.27
N GLY A 369 11.19 -21.15 35.36
CA GLY A 369 11.37 -20.39 36.59
C GLY A 369 10.12 -20.34 37.49
N MET A 370 9.08 -21.14 37.21
CA MET A 370 7.77 -21.16 37.89
C MET A 370 6.98 -19.87 37.82
N ILE A 371 7.23 -19.07 36.80
CA ILE A 371 6.40 -17.88 36.50
C ILE A 371 5.56 -18.20 35.28
N TRP A 372 4.23 -18.35 35.46
CA TRP A 372 3.32 -18.58 34.34
C TRP A 372 2.87 -17.26 33.77
N ILE A 373 3.37 -16.95 32.56
CA ILE A 373 3.00 -15.78 31.76
C ILE A 373 2.18 -16.25 30.56
N PRO A 374 0.95 -15.76 30.37
CA PRO A 374 0.11 -16.17 29.24
C PRO A 374 0.76 -15.85 27.88
N ALA A 375 0.98 -16.90 27.07
CA ALA A 375 1.57 -16.74 25.74
C ALA A 375 0.54 -16.43 24.65
N THR A 376 -0.63 -17.08 24.71
CA THR A 376 -1.67 -17.01 23.68
C THR A 376 -2.17 -15.59 23.39
N PRO A 377 -2.54 -14.75 24.40
CA PRO A 377 -2.98 -13.40 24.15
C PRO A 377 -1.88 -12.54 23.49
N ALA A 378 -0.63 -12.71 23.88
CA ALA A 378 0.49 -11.98 23.32
C ALA A 378 0.78 -12.39 21.86
N ILE A 379 0.68 -13.69 21.52
CA ILE A 379 0.80 -14.19 20.14
C ILE A 379 -0.32 -13.61 19.28
N ILE A 380 -1.57 -13.64 19.75
CA ILE A 380 -2.71 -13.08 19.02
C ILE A 380 -2.52 -11.58 18.82
N GLY A 381 -2.10 -10.85 19.85
CA GLY A 381 -1.82 -9.41 19.78
C GLY A 381 -0.77 -9.07 18.73
N LEU A 382 0.33 -9.81 18.69
CA LEU A 382 1.40 -9.67 17.70
C LEU A 382 0.88 -9.94 16.28
N LEU A 383 0.17 -11.06 16.07
CA LEU A 383 -0.33 -11.45 14.74
C LEU A 383 -1.40 -10.47 14.24
N MET A 384 -2.37 -10.11 15.08
CA MET A 384 -3.41 -9.14 14.72
C MET A 384 -2.82 -7.78 14.39
N THR A 385 -1.90 -7.26 15.20
CA THR A 385 -1.26 -5.97 14.96
C THR A 385 -0.49 -5.99 13.65
N THR A 386 0.29 -7.05 13.40
CA THR A 386 1.03 -7.23 12.14
C THR A 386 0.08 -7.26 10.94
N GLY A 387 -1.01 -8.03 11.01
CA GLY A 387 -2.00 -8.17 9.95
C GLY A 387 -2.73 -6.85 9.65
N VAL A 388 -3.26 -6.20 10.68
CA VAL A 388 -4.04 -4.95 10.53
C VAL A 388 -3.16 -3.82 10.00
N ILE A 389 -1.92 -3.65 10.51
CA ILE A 389 -1.03 -2.58 10.03
C ILE A 389 -0.56 -2.89 8.61
N SER A 390 -0.31 -4.16 8.25
CA SER A 390 0.03 -4.54 6.87
C SER A 390 -1.12 -4.24 5.91
N ALA A 391 -2.35 -4.61 6.26
CA ALA A 391 -3.55 -4.30 5.48
C ALA A 391 -3.75 -2.79 5.34
N TYR A 392 -3.64 -2.04 6.43
CA TYR A 392 -3.72 -0.57 6.43
C TYR A 392 -2.68 0.06 5.52
N LYS A 393 -1.42 -0.39 5.61
CA LYS A 393 -0.31 0.12 4.78
C LYS A 393 -0.53 -0.17 3.29
N THR A 394 -1.00 -1.38 2.95
CA THR A 394 -1.34 -1.76 1.57
C THR A 394 -2.49 -0.91 1.05
N PHE A 395 -3.57 -0.79 1.79
CA PHE A 395 -4.72 0.04 1.43
C PHE A 395 -4.32 1.50 1.25
N TYR A 396 -3.55 2.08 2.16
CA TYR A 396 -3.09 3.46 2.08
C TYR A 396 -2.17 3.69 0.88
N SER A 397 -1.24 2.76 0.59
CA SER A 397 -0.34 2.86 -0.56
C SER A 397 -1.05 2.65 -1.91
N SER A 398 -2.15 1.91 -1.94
CA SER A 398 -2.95 1.70 -3.16
C SER A 398 -3.93 2.83 -3.46
N SER A 399 -4.20 3.72 -2.51
CA SER A 399 -5.21 4.78 -2.65
C SER A 399 -4.63 6.18 -2.86
N ILE A 400 -3.34 6.41 -2.57
CA ILE A 400 -2.73 7.75 -2.55
C ILE A 400 -1.46 7.77 -3.41
N ASP A 401 -1.27 8.84 -4.19
CA ASP A 401 -0.02 9.13 -4.88
C ASP A 401 1.09 9.45 -3.87
N GLN A 402 2.18 8.70 -3.91
CA GLN A 402 3.25 8.79 -2.91
C GLN A 402 4.07 10.08 -2.99
N LEU A 403 4.12 10.74 -4.15
CA LEU A 403 4.87 11.97 -4.36
C LEU A 403 4.11 13.18 -3.83
N THR A 404 2.86 13.35 -4.25
CA THR A 404 2.07 14.56 -3.96
C THR A 404 1.18 14.42 -2.72
N GLY A 405 0.93 13.18 -2.26
CA GLY A 405 -0.01 12.91 -1.16
C GLY A 405 -1.49 13.08 -1.55
N LEU A 406 -1.77 13.32 -2.82
CA LEU A 406 -3.13 13.38 -3.36
C LEU A 406 -3.75 11.99 -3.51
N ALA A 407 -5.06 11.94 -3.72
CA ALA A 407 -5.73 10.74 -4.21
C ALA A 407 -5.04 10.25 -5.51
N ASN A 408 -4.99 8.93 -5.71
CA ASN A 408 -4.59 8.38 -7.00
C ASN A 408 -5.80 8.16 -7.91
N ARG A 409 -5.53 7.65 -9.13
CA ARG A 409 -6.57 7.38 -10.12
C ARG A 409 -7.68 6.47 -9.61
N GLN A 410 -7.35 5.40 -8.88
CA GLN A 410 -8.34 4.46 -8.37
C GLN A 410 -9.25 5.11 -7.33
N GLN A 411 -8.67 5.87 -6.42
CA GLN A 411 -9.45 6.52 -5.35
C GLN A 411 -10.44 7.56 -5.90
N ILE A 412 -10.07 8.33 -6.94
CA ILE A 412 -11.00 9.30 -7.52
C ILE A 412 -12.13 8.61 -8.29
N ILE A 413 -11.86 7.49 -8.97
CA ILE A 413 -12.88 6.66 -9.63
C ILE A 413 -13.86 6.11 -8.60
N ASP A 414 -13.37 5.47 -7.53
CA ASP A 414 -14.20 4.90 -6.47
C ASP A 414 -15.10 5.97 -5.81
N LEU A 415 -14.57 7.18 -5.65
CA LEU A 415 -15.30 8.30 -5.07
C LEU A 415 -16.38 8.83 -6.02
N LEU A 416 -16.08 8.95 -7.30
CA LEU A 416 -17.04 9.33 -8.33
C LEU A 416 -18.16 8.29 -8.46
N GLN A 417 -17.84 6.98 -8.49
CA GLN A 417 -18.83 5.89 -8.54
C GLN A 417 -19.81 5.95 -7.37
N ARG A 418 -19.27 6.15 -6.14
CA ARG A 418 -20.12 6.29 -4.93
C ARG A 418 -21.01 7.52 -4.98
N SER A 419 -20.56 8.63 -5.59
CA SER A 419 -21.33 9.85 -5.70
C SER A 419 -22.38 9.76 -6.79
N LEU A 420 -22.06 9.14 -7.93
CA LEU A 420 -23.00 8.89 -9.04
C LEU A 420 -24.13 7.92 -8.65
N ALA A 421 -23.87 6.99 -7.73
CA ALA A 421 -24.87 6.05 -7.24
C ALA A 421 -25.92 6.66 -6.30
N LYS A 422 -25.78 7.93 -5.88
CA LYS A 422 -26.73 8.60 -4.97
C LYS A 422 -27.77 9.39 -5.77
N PRO A 423 -29.07 9.05 -5.69
CA PRO A 423 -30.10 9.66 -6.56
C PRO A 423 -30.39 11.16 -6.29
N LYS A 424 -29.83 11.74 -5.25
CA LYS A 424 -30.07 13.12 -4.81
C LYS A 424 -28.84 14.04 -4.88
N ASP A 425 -27.69 13.57 -5.40
CA ASP A 425 -26.52 14.43 -5.47
C ASP A 425 -26.65 15.45 -6.63
N PRO A 426 -26.37 16.72 -6.34
CA PRO A 426 -26.39 17.78 -7.34
C PRO A 426 -25.27 17.58 -8.37
N SER A 427 -25.33 18.37 -9.45
CA SER A 427 -24.38 18.34 -10.56
C SER A 427 -22.92 18.17 -10.13
N ILE A 428 -22.25 17.20 -10.75
CA ILE A 428 -20.83 16.92 -10.57
C ILE A 428 -20.08 17.40 -11.81
N ALA A 429 -18.89 17.98 -11.64
CA ALA A 429 -17.97 18.18 -12.75
C ALA A 429 -16.63 17.49 -12.46
N VAL A 430 -16.05 16.93 -13.50
CA VAL A 430 -14.69 16.40 -13.47
C VAL A 430 -13.82 17.28 -14.37
N LEU A 431 -12.71 17.74 -13.82
CA LEU A 431 -11.69 18.48 -14.55
C LEU A 431 -10.45 17.62 -14.70
N SER A 432 -10.01 17.44 -15.92
CA SER A 432 -8.68 16.88 -16.23
C SER A 432 -7.71 18.03 -16.49
N ILE A 433 -6.55 17.98 -15.84
CA ILE A 433 -5.54 19.03 -15.84
C ILE A 433 -4.22 18.41 -16.24
N ASN A 434 -3.61 18.92 -17.31
CA ASN A 434 -2.29 18.49 -17.77
C ASN A 434 -1.30 19.66 -17.74
N ILE A 435 -0.04 19.36 -17.40
CA ILE A 435 1.09 20.30 -17.51
C ILE A 435 1.90 19.88 -18.74
N PRO A 436 1.67 20.50 -19.91
CA PRO A 436 2.41 20.18 -21.13
C PRO A 436 3.92 20.43 -20.95
N ARG A 437 4.76 19.68 -21.69
CA ARG A 437 6.23 19.82 -21.66
C ARG A 437 6.87 19.59 -20.27
N PHE A 438 6.14 19.01 -19.30
CA PHE A 438 6.72 18.66 -17.98
C PHE A 438 7.94 17.76 -18.12
N LYS A 439 7.91 16.81 -19.06
CA LYS A 439 9.03 15.92 -19.33
C LYS A 439 10.29 16.71 -19.71
N THR A 440 10.17 17.71 -20.60
CA THR A 440 11.28 18.58 -21.00
C THR A 440 11.88 19.31 -19.79
N VAL A 441 11.01 19.86 -18.91
CA VAL A 441 11.47 20.54 -17.67
C VAL A 441 12.20 19.56 -16.77
N SER A 442 11.65 18.35 -16.58
CA SER A 442 12.25 17.30 -15.73
C SER A 442 13.60 16.79 -16.30
N ASP A 443 13.68 16.60 -17.61
CA ASP A 443 14.90 16.12 -18.27
C ASP A 443 16.00 17.20 -18.29
N SER A 444 15.65 18.47 -18.50
CA SER A 444 16.60 19.58 -18.54
C SER A 444 17.09 20.02 -17.15
N LEU A 445 16.22 20.07 -16.15
CA LEU A 445 16.53 20.60 -14.80
C LEU A 445 16.72 19.48 -13.76
N GLY A 446 16.47 18.24 -14.12
CA GLY A 446 16.61 17.05 -13.29
C GLY A 446 15.33 16.65 -12.57
N ASN A 447 15.13 15.33 -12.41
CA ASN A 447 13.94 14.72 -11.81
C ASN A 447 13.57 15.28 -10.42
N SER A 448 14.57 15.68 -9.62
CA SER A 448 14.31 16.25 -8.28
C SER A 448 13.59 17.60 -8.34
N ILE A 449 13.87 18.41 -9.36
CA ILE A 449 13.20 19.70 -9.59
C ILE A 449 11.80 19.45 -10.12
N GLY A 450 11.62 18.49 -11.03
CA GLY A 450 10.32 18.06 -11.52
C GLY A 450 9.41 17.57 -10.39
N ASP A 451 9.92 16.75 -9.48
CA ASP A 451 9.17 16.27 -8.31
C ASP A 451 8.70 17.42 -7.41
N ILE A 452 9.58 18.39 -7.13
CA ILE A 452 9.23 19.57 -6.33
C ILE A 452 8.18 20.41 -7.05
N LEU A 453 8.30 20.61 -8.35
CA LEU A 453 7.33 21.33 -9.17
C LEU A 453 5.94 20.70 -9.07
N LEU A 454 5.82 19.38 -9.20
CA LEU A 454 4.55 18.65 -9.06
C LEU A 454 3.94 18.80 -7.66
N ILE A 455 4.76 18.75 -6.61
CA ILE A 455 4.29 18.96 -5.22
C ILE A 455 3.76 20.38 -5.04
N LEU A 456 4.45 21.38 -5.54
CA LEU A 456 4.03 22.78 -5.44
C LEU A 456 2.78 23.06 -6.29
N ALA A 457 2.70 22.52 -7.50
CA ALA A 457 1.52 22.60 -8.36
C ALA A 457 0.29 21.96 -7.70
N ALA A 458 0.45 20.76 -7.14
CA ALA A 458 -0.60 20.09 -6.37
C ALA A 458 -1.09 20.96 -5.20
N LYS A 459 -0.18 21.58 -4.45
CA LYS A 459 -0.53 22.44 -3.33
C LYS A 459 -1.26 23.72 -3.76
N ARG A 460 -0.83 24.36 -4.86
CA ARG A 460 -1.54 25.52 -5.43
C ARG A 460 -2.95 25.14 -5.87
N MET A 461 -3.11 24.01 -6.58
CA MET A 461 -4.43 23.50 -6.98
C MET A 461 -5.33 23.19 -5.78
N GLN A 462 -4.78 22.61 -4.70
CA GLN A 462 -5.54 22.34 -3.47
C GLN A 462 -6.05 23.62 -2.81
N ASN A 463 -5.31 24.71 -2.87
CA ASN A 463 -5.74 26.01 -2.36
C ASN A 463 -6.88 26.64 -3.19
N CYS A 464 -7.03 26.21 -4.44
CA CYS A 464 -8.10 26.66 -5.34
C CYS A 464 -9.43 25.93 -5.17
N ILE A 465 -9.54 24.93 -4.29
CA ILE A 465 -10.72 24.06 -4.19
C ILE A 465 -11.31 24.04 -2.79
N ARG A 466 -12.57 23.61 -2.67
CA ARG A 466 -13.27 23.49 -1.37
C ARG A 466 -12.90 22.15 -0.70
N GLN A 467 -13.09 22.02 0.61
CA GLN A 467 -12.81 20.76 1.35
C GLN A 467 -13.57 19.53 0.82
N ARG A 468 -14.76 19.74 0.25
CA ARG A 468 -15.57 18.67 -0.33
C ARG A 468 -15.09 18.21 -1.70
N ASP A 469 -14.37 19.07 -2.42
CA ASP A 469 -13.83 18.75 -3.73
C ASP A 469 -12.59 17.86 -3.56
N LYS A 470 -12.30 17.01 -4.55
CA LYS A 470 -11.17 16.07 -4.45
C LYS A 470 -10.28 16.17 -5.66
N LEU A 471 -9.02 16.46 -5.38
CA LEU A 471 -7.93 16.47 -6.34
C LEU A 471 -7.16 15.16 -6.28
N ALA A 472 -6.90 14.57 -7.43
CA ALA A 472 -6.11 13.35 -7.59
C ALA A 472 -4.98 13.57 -8.60
N ARG A 473 -3.90 12.81 -8.45
CA ARG A 473 -2.88 12.67 -9.49
C ARG A 473 -3.11 11.36 -10.22
N VAL A 474 -3.38 11.45 -11.53
CA VAL A 474 -3.80 10.29 -12.33
C VAL A 474 -2.73 9.83 -13.32
N GLY A 475 -1.70 10.64 -13.57
CA GLY A 475 -0.58 10.36 -14.44
C GLY A 475 0.70 11.08 -14.00
N ILE A 476 1.71 11.15 -14.89
CA ILE A 476 3.03 11.74 -14.56
C ILE A 476 2.90 13.22 -14.19
N ALA A 477 2.27 14.01 -15.05
CA ALA A 477 1.97 15.44 -14.86
C ALA A 477 0.47 15.74 -15.05
N GLU A 478 -0.35 14.72 -14.82
CA GLU A 478 -1.79 14.75 -15.02
C GLU A 478 -2.50 14.70 -13.68
N PHE A 479 -3.45 15.60 -13.51
CA PHE A 479 -4.29 15.68 -12.33
C PHE A 479 -5.76 15.61 -12.73
N SER A 480 -6.58 15.08 -11.86
CA SER A 480 -8.03 15.06 -12.01
C SER A 480 -8.69 15.66 -10.77
N LEU A 481 -9.64 16.54 -10.99
CA LEU A 481 -10.37 17.24 -9.94
C LEU A 481 -11.86 16.94 -10.05
N ALA A 482 -12.42 16.33 -9.01
CA ALA A 482 -13.87 16.14 -8.89
C ALA A 482 -14.49 17.26 -8.06
N LEU A 483 -15.43 17.99 -8.65
CA LEU A 483 -16.22 19.04 -8.02
C LEU A 483 -17.62 18.53 -7.72
N PHE A 484 -18.05 18.69 -6.48
CA PHE A 484 -19.33 18.21 -6.00
C PHE A 484 -20.27 19.34 -5.64
N SER A 485 -21.58 19.11 -5.83
CA SER A 485 -22.64 20.05 -5.44
C SER A 485 -22.47 21.43 -6.12
N LEU A 486 -22.27 21.40 -7.44
CA LEU A 486 -22.20 22.62 -8.24
C LEU A 486 -23.58 23.27 -8.33
N LYS A 487 -23.63 24.60 -8.18
CA LYS A 487 -24.84 25.39 -8.36
C LYS A 487 -25.12 25.66 -9.86
N ASP A 488 -24.03 25.92 -10.59
CA ASP A 488 -24.05 26.21 -12.01
C ASP A 488 -22.80 25.71 -12.71
N ARG A 489 -22.85 25.51 -14.02
CA ARG A 489 -21.68 25.22 -14.88
C ARG A 489 -20.60 26.29 -14.79
N ALA A 490 -21.00 27.52 -14.57
CA ALA A 490 -20.09 28.65 -14.39
C ALA A 490 -19.16 28.49 -13.20
N ASP A 491 -19.60 27.82 -12.12
CA ASP A 491 -18.76 27.53 -10.96
C ASP A 491 -17.52 26.70 -11.35
N ALA A 492 -17.69 25.67 -12.18
CA ALA A 492 -16.59 24.81 -12.61
C ALA A 492 -15.59 25.54 -13.51
N THR A 493 -16.10 26.37 -14.44
CA THR A 493 -15.24 27.17 -15.32
C THR A 493 -14.49 28.28 -14.56
N ALA A 494 -15.10 28.85 -13.53
CA ALA A 494 -14.43 29.81 -12.64
C ALA A 494 -13.29 29.17 -11.85
N ILE A 495 -13.49 27.92 -11.35
CA ILE A 495 -12.44 27.15 -10.68
C ILE A 495 -11.32 26.80 -11.67
N ALA A 496 -11.65 26.37 -12.89
CA ALA A 496 -10.67 26.09 -13.93
C ALA A 496 -9.79 27.31 -14.24
N LYS A 497 -10.38 28.47 -14.47
CA LYS A 497 -9.65 29.73 -14.68
C LYS A 497 -8.75 30.10 -13.50
N ARG A 498 -9.25 29.94 -12.26
CA ARG A 498 -8.45 30.20 -11.05
C ARG A 498 -7.24 29.28 -10.95
N ILE A 499 -7.41 27.98 -11.25
CA ILE A 499 -6.31 27.02 -11.27
C ILE A 499 -5.27 27.41 -12.33
N GLN A 500 -5.69 27.81 -13.53
CA GLN A 500 -4.78 28.27 -14.58
C GLN A 500 -3.98 29.52 -14.16
N GLN A 501 -4.66 30.51 -13.58
CA GLN A 501 -4.01 31.73 -13.09
C GLN A 501 -2.97 31.45 -12.00
N GLU A 502 -3.31 30.57 -11.04
CA GLU A 502 -2.38 30.19 -9.97
C GLU A 502 -1.20 29.35 -10.46
N LEU A 503 -1.40 28.48 -11.44
CA LEU A 503 -0.33 27.66 -12.01
C LEU A 503 0.55 28.43 -12.99
N ALA A 504 0.05 29.48 -13.62
CA ALA A 504 0.82 30.37 -14.49
C ALA A 504 1.78 31.30 -13.73
N GLN A 505 1.62 31.44 -12.38
CA GLN A 505 2.56 32.18 -11.56
C GLN A 505 3.90 31.45 -11.44
N GLU A 506 4.98 32.20 -11.34
CA GLU A 506 6.34 31.67 -11.19
C GLU A 506 6.48 30.67 -10.05
N PHE A 507 7.20 29.58 -10.31
CA PHE A 507 7.66 28.61 -9.32
C PHE A 507 9.14 28.85 -9.05
N ARG A 508 9.48 29.24 -7.82
CA ARG A 508 10.89 29.42 -7.41
C ARG A 508 11.41 28.14 -6.77
N ILE A 509 12.21 27.40 -7.53
CA ILE A 509 12.75 26.09 -7.12
C ILE A 509 14.27 26.12 -7.26
N ALA A 510 14.98 25.91 -6.15
CA ALA A 510 16.45 25.88 -6.13
C ALA A 510 17.15 27.11 -6.75
N GLY A 511 16.50 28.28 -6.72
CA GLY A 511 17.02 29.52 -7.27
C GLY A 511 16.68 29.78 -8.74
N GLN A 512 15.92 28.88 -9.37
CA GLN A 512 15.42 29.01 -10.72
C GLN A 512 13.95 29.42 -10.71
N GLU A 513 13.55 30.26 -11.65
CA GLU A 513 12.18 30.70 -11.88
C GLU A 513 11.60 29.86 -13.05
N ILE A 514 10.57 29.08 -12.74
CA ILE A 514 9.93 28.19 -13.72
C ILE A 514 8.49 28.64 -13.90
N VAL A 515 8.10 28.91 -15.14
CA VAL A 515 6.73 29.20 -15.54
C VAL A 515 6.21 28.02 -16.32
N ILE A 516 5.01 27.54 -15.94
CA ILE A 516 4.33 26.43 -16.62
C ILE A 516 3.04 26.90 -17.26
N SER A 517 2.68 26.26 -18.38
CA SER A 517 1.34 26.35 -18.96
C SER A 517 0.52 25.13 -18.57
N THR A 518 -0.80 25.26 -18.64
CA THR A 518 -1.73 24.16 -18.33
C THR A 518 -2.84 24.05 -19.35
N SER A 519 -3.30 22.84 -19.63
CA SER A 519 -4.49 22.58 -20.44
C SER A 519 -5.53 21.87 -19.57
N LEU A 520 -6.76 22.38 -19.57
CA LEU A 520 -7.84 21.85 -18.75
C LEU A 520 -9.03 21.39 -19.59
N GLY A 521 -9.57 20.22 -19.25
CA GLY A 521 -10.83 19.72 -19.83
C GLY A 521 -11.88 19.54 -18.75
N ILE A 522 -13.12 19.94 -19.04
CA ILE A 522 -14.24 19.90 -18.09
C ILE A 522 -15.32 18.99 -18.64
N ALA A 523 -15.73 17.97 -17.87
CA ALA A 523 -16.92 17.17 -18.17
C ALA A 523 -17.95 17.30 -17.04
N PHE A 524 -19.23 17.44 -17.41
CA PHE A 524 -20.34 17.60 -16.49
C PHE A 524 -21.19 16.33 -16.42
N TYR A 525 -21.58 15.95 -15.22
CA TYR A 525 -22.64 15.00 -14.94
C TYR A 525 -23.93 15.76 -14.59
N GLN A 526 -25.03 15.33 -15.15
CA GLN A 526 -26.36 15.82 -14.79
C GLN A 526 -27.18 14.69 -14.14
N PRO A 527 -27.96 14.98 -13.08
CA PRO A 527 -28.82 13.99 -12.45
C PRO A 527 -29.76 13.33 -13.47
N GLY A 528 -29.82 12.01 -13.46
CA GLY A 528 -30.63 11.22 -14.40
C GLY A 528 -29.89 10.75 -15.65
N GLN A 529 -28.62 11.10 -15.82
CA GLN A 529 -27.77 10.59 -16.89
C GLN A 529 -27.15 9.25 -16.47
N GLU A 530 -27.32 8.22 -17.29
CA GLU A 530 -26.60 6.96 -17.10
C GLU A 530 -25.18 7.10 -17.63
N ILE A 531 -24.22 7.39 -16.75
CA ILE A 531 -22.80 7.50 -17.07
C ILE A 531 -21.97 6.85 -15.98
N GLN A 532 -20.91 6.15 -16.36
CA GLN A 532 -19.94 5.57 -15.43
C GLN A 532 -18.85 6.59 -15.06
N ALA A 533 -18.21 6.39 -13.91
CA ALA A 533 -17.15 7.29 -13.42
C ALA A 533 -15.96 7.36 -14.38
N GLU A 534 -15.56 6.23 -14.95
CA GLU A 534 -14.49 6.15 -15.95
C GLU A 534 -14.82 6.90 -17.22
N GLU A 535 -16.08 6.86 -17.64
CA GLU A 535 -16.53 7.58 -18.82
C GLU A 535 -16.52 9.10 -18.59
N LEU A 536 -16.93 9.55 -17.41
CA LEU A 536 -16.88 10.98 -17.05
C LEU A 536 -15.44 11.49 -17.01
N LEU A 537 -14.50 10.69 -16.49
CA LEU A 537 -13.06 10.97 -16.54
C LEU A 537 -12.54 11.01 -17.98
N ARG A 538 -12.91 10.03 -18.81
CA ARG A 538 -12.54 10.00 -20.22
C ARG A 538 -13.04 11.23 -20.97
N ASN A 539 -14.27 11.63 -20.73
CA ASN A 539 -14.85 12.81 -21.35
C ASN A 539 -14.12 14.11 -20.96
N SER A 540 -13.67 14.22 -19.71
CA SER A 540 -12.85 15.35 -19.27
C SER A 540 -11.44 15.33 -19.89
N ASN A 541 -10.84 14.14 -20.12
CA ASN A 541 -9.55 14.02 -20.81
C ASN A 541 -9.67 14.45 -22.29
N ILE A 542 -10.71 14.01 -23.01
CA ILE A 542 -10.97 14.41 -24.40
C ILE A 542 -11.08 15.95 -24.50
N ALA A 543 -11.80 16.56 -23.56
CA ALA A 543 -11.89 18.02 -23.52
C ALA A 543 -10.52 18.68 -23.21
N GLN A 544 -9.67 18.04 -22.38
CA GLN A 544 -8.34 18.55 -22.06
C GLN A 544 -7.40 18.47 -23.28
N GLU A 545 -7.45 17.38 -24.05
CA GLU A 545 -6.71 17.27 -25.32
C GLU A 545 -7.12 18.38 -26.31
N ARG A 546 -8.44 18.65 -26.42
CA ARG A 546 -8.93 19.76 -27.25
C ARG A 546 -8.40 21.10 -26.77
N ALA A 547 -8.37 21.34 -25.44
CA ALA A 547 -7.83 22.57 -24.87
C ALA A 547 -6.33 22.71 -25.17
N GLN A 548 -5.57 21.62 -25.23
CA GLN A 548 -4.14 21.62 -25.56
C GLN A 548 -3.90 22.05 -27.02
N ILE A 549 -4.76 21.62 -27.96
CA ILE A 549 -4.70 22.03 -29.37
C ILE A 549 -5.03 23.52 -29.53
N LEU A 550 -5.94 24.05 -28.70
CA LEU A 550 -6.32 25.46 -28.72
C LEU A 550 -5.20 26.41 -28.25
N GLY A 551 -4.13 25.88 -27.66
CA GLY A 551 -2.94 26.61 -27.26
C GLY A 551 -2.65 26.65 -25.78
N LYS A 552 -1.68 27.49 -25.38
CA LYS A 552 -1.21 27.59 -23.98
C LYS A 552 -2.31 28.18 -23.08
N ASN A 553 -2.47 27.62 -21.87
CA ASN A 553 -3.41 28.08 -20.85
C ASN A 553 -4.88 28.16 -21.32
N GLN A 554 -5.32 27.17 -22.07
CA GLN A 554 -6.72 27.05 -22.53
C GLN A 554 -7.49 26.02 -21.70
N TYR A 555 -8.81 26.15 -21.68
CA TYR A 555 -9.71 25.12 -21.18
C TYR A 555 -10.84 24.86 -22.21
N ALA A 556 -11.34 23.63 -22.22
CA ALA A 556 -12.47 23.22 -23.01
C ALA A 556 -13.52 22.50 -22.19
N VAL A 557 -14.77 22.62 -22.55
CA VAL A 557 -15.88 21.90 -21.96
C VAL A 557 -16.27 20.77 -22.90
N PHE A 558 -16.35 19.56 -22.39
CA PHE A 558 -16.72 18.39 -23.17
C PHE A 558 -18.08 18.59 -23.89
N ALA A 559 -18.08 18.28 -25.15
CA ALA A 559 -19.29 18.16 -25.97
C ALA A 559 -19.21 16.80 -26.70
N PRO A 560 -20.35 16.11 -26.91
CA PRO A 560 -20.34 14.77 -27.54
C PRO A 560 -19.65 14.71 -28.92
N ARG A 561 -19.70 15.79 -29.69
CA ARG A 561 -18.99 15.94 -30.98
C ARG A 561 -17.46 15.80 -30.84
N MET A 562 -16.88 16.16 -29.69
CA MET A 562 -15.42 16.07 -29.47
C MET A 562 -14.93 14.64 -29.50
N TYR A 563 -15.76 13.69 -29.07
CA TYR A 563 -15.40 12.27 -29.14
C TYR A 563 -15.23 11.80 -30.60
N SER A 564 -16.17 12.15 -31.47
CA SER A 564 -16.09 11.82 -32.91
C SER A 564 -14.94 12.59 -33.60
N GLU A 565 -14.66 13.82 -33.21
CA GLU A 565 -13.52 14.61 -33.68
C GLU A 565 -12.19 13.97 -33.26
N THR A 566 -12.06 13.53 -32.02
CA THR A 566 -10.84 12.84 -31.52
C THR A 566 -10.59 11.51 -32.24
N VAL A 567 -11.64 10.72 -32.47
CA VAL A 567 -11.54 9.47 -33.22
C VAL A 567 -11.13 9.74 -34.67
N ALA A 568 -11.75 10.74 -35.31
CA ALA A 568 -11.39 11.15 -36.67
C ALA A 568 -9.95 11.66 -36.77
N GLN A 569 -9.47 12.41 -35.78
CA GLN A 569 -8.10 12.92 -35.72
C GLN A 569 -7.09 11.78 -35.51
N TRP A 570 -7.39 10.80 -34.63
CA TRP A 570 -6.53 9.62 -34.46
C TRP A 570 -6.43 8.78 -35.76
N GLN A 571 -7.56 8.63 -36.45
CA GLN A 571 -7.60 7.97 -37.76
C GLN A 571 -6.76 8.75 -38.78
N LEU A 572 -6.89 10.09 -38.83
CA LEU A 572 -6.11 10.94 -39.70
C LEU A 572 -4.60 10.87 -39.42
N GLU A 573 -4.19 10.79 -38.14
CA GLU A 573 -2.77 10.61 -37.76
C GLU A 573 -2.21 9.30 -38.30
N ASN A 574 -2.95 8.20 -38.14
CA ASN A 574 -2.51 6.90 -38.66
C ASN A 574 -2.42 6.90 -40.19
N ASP A 575 -3.41 7.49 -40.86
CA ASP A 575 -3.43 7.61 -42.33
C ASP A 575 -2.28 8.52 -42.82
N LEU A 576 -1.99 9.61 -42.10
CA LEU A 576 -0.87 10.53 -42.39
C LEU A 576 0.49 9.80 -42.29
N ARG A 577 0.68 8.99 -41.26
CA ARG A 577 1.91 8.19 -41.10
C ARG A 577 2.09 7.21 -42.25
N GLN A 578 1.03 6.50 -42.59
CA GLN A 578 1.02 5.58 -43.73
C GLN A 578 1.22 6.33 -45.08
N GLY A 579 0.56 7.48 -45.24
CA GLY A 579 0.70 8.31 -46.44
C GLY A 579 2.15 8.76 -46.70
N ILE A 580 2.92 9.08 -45.64
CA ILE A 580 4.34 9.41 -45.74
C ILE A 580 5.14 8.16 -46.23
N GLU A 581 4.85 6.98 -45.65
CA GLU A 581 5.55 5.74 -46.02
C GLU A 581 5.21 5.26 -47.43
N HIS A 582 3.96 5.47 -47.89
CA HIS A 582 3.46 5.02 -49.19
C HIS A 582 3.57 6.10 -50.31
N GLN A 583 4.20 7.25 -50.03
CA GLN A 583 4.42 8.34 -50.99
C GLN A 583 3.11 8.90 -51.57
N GLU A 584 2.09 9.11 -50.72
CA GLU A 584 0.79 9.66 -51.11
C GLU A 584 0.78 11.20 -51.29
N PHE A 585 1.95 11.83 -51.26
CA PHE A 585 2.11 13.28 -51.33
C PHE A 585 2.60 13.70 -52.70
N GLU A 586 2.09 14.83 -53.19
CA GLU A 586 2.51 15.49 -54.41
C GLU A 586 2.86 16.96 -54.12
N LEU A 587 3.83 17.53 -54.86
CA LEU A 587 4.09 18.95 -54.82
C LEU A 587 3.40 19.68 -55.97
N TYR A 588 2.72 20.77 -55.61
CA TYR A 588 2.19 21.72 -56.56
C TYR A 588 3.04 22.98 -56.47
N TYR A 589 3.21 23.66 -57.61
CA TYR A 589 4.12 24.78 -57.80
C TYR A 589 3.30 26.04 -58.15
N GLN A 590 3.37 27.08 -57.33
CA GLN A 590 2.71 28.35 -57.62
C GLN A 590 3.73 29.35 -58.10
N PRO A 591 3.51 30.01 -59.31
CA PRO A 591 4.49 30.92 -59.86
C PRO A 591 4.54 32.25 -59.07
N ILE A 592 5.77 32.71 -58.83
CA ILE A 592 6.12 34.04 -58.31
C ILE A 592 6.55 34.90 -59.49
N ILE A 593 5.85 35.99 -59.73
CA ILE A 593 6.10 36.83 -60.88
C ILE A 593 6.79 38.12 -60.45
N ASP A 594 7.82 38.53 -61.16
CA ASP A 594 8.39 39.88 -61.08
C ASP A 594 7.38 40.87 -61.67
N LEU A 595 6.87 41.71 -60.79
CA LEU A 595 5.81 42.68 -61.17
C LEU A 595 6.28 43.77 -62.14
N LYS A 596 7.57 44.02 -62.24
CA LYS A 596 8.15 45.04 -63.15
C LYS A 596 8.29 44.54 -64.59
N THR A 597 8.79 43.31 -64.71
CA THR A 597 9.13 42.65 -65.98
C THR A 597 7.97 41.76 -66.48
N ASN A 598 7.05 41.35 -65.62
CA ASN A 598 6.06 40.29 -65.82
C ASN A 598 6.69 38.91 -66.11
N CYS A 599 7.98 38.69 -65.79
CA CYS A 599 8.64 37.43 -65.93
C CYS A 599 8.51 36.57 -64.68
N LEU A 600 8.63 35.26 -64.87
CA LEU A 600 8.69 34.32 -63.78
C LEU A 600 9.99 34.48 -62.97
N ALA A 601 9.91 34.71 -61.70
CA ALA A 601 11.01 34.84 -60.75
C ALA A 601 11.30 33.55 -59.94
N GLY A 602 10.32 32.68 -59.82
CA GLY A 602 10.45 31.41 -59.09
C GLY A 602 9.10 30.73 -58.89
N PHE A 603 9.14 29.67 -58.08
CA PHE A 603 7.94 28.99 -57.67
C PHE A 603 7.94 28.79 -56.12
N GLU A 604 6.73 28.76 -55.55
CA GLU A 604 6.51 28.24 -54.22
C GLU A 604 6.05 26.78 -54.32
N ALA A 605 6.73 25.86 -53.62
CA ALA A 605 6.37 24.46 -53.54
C ALA A 605 5.36 24.22 -52.42
N LEU A 606 4.16 23.76 -52.80
CA LEU A 606 3.03 23.56 -51.93
C LEU A 606 2.62 22.11 -51.90
N VAL A 607 2.75 21.47 -50.73
CA VAL A 607 2.42 20.05 -50.53
C VAL A 607 0.94 19.80 -50.67
N ARG A 608 0.57 18.67 -51.31
CA ARG A 608 -0.79 18.15 -51.44
C ARG A 608 -0.79 16.70 -51.04
N TRP A 609 -1.79 16.30 -50.26
CA TRP A 609 -1.98 14.89 -49.88
C TRP A 609 -3.16 14.32 -50.63
N ILE A 610 -2.91 13.27 -51.45
CA ILE A 610 -3.90 12.55 -52.22
C ILE A 610 -4.01 11.14 -51.64
N SER A 611 -4.84 11.01 -50.59
CA SER A 611 -5.01 9.72 -49.93
C SER A 611 -5.89 8.78 -50.74
N PRO A 612 -5.54 7.50 -50.93
CA PRO A 612 -6.40 6.54 -51.63
C PRO A 612 -7.76 6.31 -50.94
N THR A 613 -7.80 6.51 -49.62
CA THR A 613 -9.01 6.25 -48.81
C THR A 613 -9.87 7.52 -48.60
N ARG A 614 -9.24 8.72 -48.54
CA ARG A 614 -9.90 10.00 -48.25
C ARG A 614 -10.00 10.93 -49.43
N GLY A 615 -9.29 10.64 -50.55
CA GLY A 615 -9.14 11.57 -51.64
C GLY A 615 -8.21 12.75 -51.28
N PHE A 616 -8.51 13.94 -51.77
CA PHE A 616 -7.76 15.15 -51.46
C PHE A 616 -7.97 15.56 -50.01
N VAL A 617 -6.89 15.59 -49.21
CA VAL A 617 -6.87 16.07 -47.82
C VAL A 617 -6.24 17.47 -47.80
N SER A 618 -6.94 18.43 -47.17
CA SER A 618 -6.48 19.82 -47.17
C SER A 618 -5.22 20.03 -46.33
N PRO A 619 -4.22 20.82 -46.77
CA PRO A 619 -3.06 21.19 -45.96
C PRO A 619 -3.42 21.81 -44.61
N VAL A 620 -4.51 22.59 -44.54
CA VAL A 620 -5.00 23.18 -43.28
C VAL A 620 -5.41 22.11 -42.25
N GLU A 621 -5.75 20.91 -42.72
CA GLU A 621 -6.18 19.80 -41.85
C GLU A 621 -4.99 18.95 -41.38
N PHE A 622 -4.08 18.57 -42.32
CA PHE A 622 -3.01 17.64 -41.95
C PHE A 622 -1.71 18.29 -41.50
N ILE A 623 -1.36 19.50 -41.90
CA ILE A 623 -0.12 20.19 -41.49
C ILE A 623 -0.07 20.41 -39.95
N PRO A 624 -1.13 21.01 -39.32
CA PRO A 624 -1.14 21.17 -37.87
C PRO A 624 -1.05 19.84 -37.13
N LEU A 625 -1.64 18.77 -37.68
CA LEU A 625 -1.53 17.42 -37.10
C LEU A 625 -0.13 16.86 -37.26
N ALA A 626 0.51 17.03 -38.44
CA ALA A 626 1.89 16.64 -38.66
C ALA A 626 2.85 17.36 -37.70
N GLU A 627 2.61 18.65 -37.45
CA GLU A 627 3.36 19.42 -36.45
C GLU A 627 3.13 18.87 -35.04
N PHE A 628 1.88 18.65 -34.63
CA PHE A 628 1.54 18.15 -33.30
C PHE A 628 2.18 16.78 -32.99
N THR A 629 2.21 15.90 -34.02
CA THR A 629 2.73 14.52 -33.90
C THR A 629 4.22 14.38 -34.20
N GLY A 630 4.89 15.45 -34.69
CA GLY A 630 6.29 15.42 -35.14
C GLY A 630 6.47 14.81 -36.54
N LEU A 631 5.40 14.39 -37.22
CA LEU A 631 5.44 13.86 -38.58
C LEU A 631 5.81 14.91 -39.64
N ILE A 632 5.77 16.18 -39.27
CA ILE A 632 6.24 17.29 -40.12
C ILE A 632 7.72 17.19 -40.41
N ILE A 633 8.54 16.53 -39.58
CA ILE A 633 9.98 16.37 -39.79
C ILE A 633 10.26 15.44 -40.97
N PRO A 634 9.79 14.17 -41.00
CA PRO A 634 9.99 13.32 -42.19
C PRO A 634 9.27 13.84 -43.43
N LEU A 635 8.06 14.41 -43.28
CA LEU A 635 7.35 15.01 -44.40
C LEU A 635 8.14 16.19 -45.01
N GLY A 636 8.63 17.08 -44.17
CA GLY A 636 9.40 18.24 -44.64
C GLY A 636 10.75 17.87 -45.26
N HIS A 637 11.37 16.79 -44.79
CA HIS A 637 12.54 16.24 -45.46
C HIS A 637 12.22 15.79 -46.90
N TRP A 638 11.11 15.09 -47.11
CA TRP A 638 10.65 14.67 -48.42
C TRP A 638 10.33 15.90 -49.31
N ILE A 639 9.57 16.90 -48.77
CA ILE A 639 9.25 18.15 -49.52
C ILE A 639 10.50 18.84 -49.98
N LEU A 640 11.51 19.03 -49.12
CA LEU A 640 12.77 19.67 -49.48
C LEU A 640 13.50 18.91 -50.58
N HIS A 641 13.60 17.59 -50.48
CA HIS A 641 14.27 16.76 -51.46
C HIS A 641 13.59 16.81 -52.84
N GLU A 642 12.27 16.61 -52.86
CA GLU A 642 11.46 16.59 -54.11
C GLU A 642 11.46 17.94 -54.79
N ALA A 643 11.30 19.04 -54.04
CA ALA A 643 11.31 20.40 -54.59
C ALA A 643 12.69 20.75 -55.17
N CYS A 644 13.77 20.42 -54.49
CA CYS A 644 15.13 20.62 -54.95
C CYS A 644 15.43 19.78 -56.21
N GLN A 645 14.99 18.55 -56.25
CA GLN A 645 15.14 17.65 -57.39
C GLN A 645 14.37 18.15 -58.61
N GLN A 646 13.10 18.60 -58.42
CA GLN A 646 12.29 19.14 -59.51
C GLN A 646 12.92 20.42 -60.07
N MET A 647 13.41 21.32 -59.18
CA MET A 647 14.05 22.55 -59.64
C MET A 647 15.33 22.29 -60.39
N HIS A 648 16.15 21.36 -59.95
CA HIS A 648 17.35 20.92 -60.68
C HIS A 648 16.98 20.36 -62.07
N HIS A 649 15.90 19.54 -62.16
CA HIS A 649 15.39 19.01 -63.43
C HIS A 649 15.02 20.13 -64.40
N TRP A 650 14.31 21.18 -63.95
CA TRP A 650 13.97 22.33 -64.72
C TRP A 650 15.19 23.11 -65.21
N HIS A 651 16.22 23.28 -64.33
CA HIS A 651 17.48 23.88 -64.73
C HIS A 651 18.21 23.10 -65.82
N GLN A 652 18.18 21.78 -65.81
CA GLN A 652 18.75 20.97 -66.85
C GLN A 652 17.98 21.05 -68.20
N GLN A 653 16.66 21.07 -68.09
CA GLN A 653 15.78 21.02 -69.26
C GLN A 653 15.73 22.34 -70.05
N PHE A 654 15.79 23.50 -69.37
CA PHE A 654 15.56 24.81 -69.94
C PHE A 654 16.78 25.72 -69.93
N ASP A 655 17.93 25.31 -69.48
CA ASP A 655 19.13 26.12 -69.23
C ASP A 655 18.80 27.45 -68.50
N LEU A 656 18.07 27.31 -67.38
CA LEU A 656 17.54 28.41 -66.62
C LEU A 656 18.63 29.28 -66.00
N ASP A 657 18.36 30.59 -65.91
CA ASP A 657 19.23 31.49 -65.18
C ASP A 657 19.31 31.04 -63.73
N PRO A 658 20.53 30.99 -63.09
CA PRO A 658 20.69 30.59 -61.69
C PRO A 658 19.84 31.39 -60.66
N GLU A 659 19.25 32.54 -61.06
CA GLU A 659 18.41 33.38 -60.21
C GLU A 659 16.98 32.83 -60.01
N LEU A 660 16.47 31.91 -60.84
CA LEU A 660 15.14 31.30 -60.65
C LEU A 660 15.12 30.47 -59.37
N THR A 661 14.18 30.82 -58.46
CA THR A 661 14.19 30.24 -57.11
C THR A 661 13.02 29.31 -56.88
N ILE A 662 13.24 28.31 -55.97
CA ILE A 662 12.14 27.50 -55.40
C ILE A 662 12.01 27.83 -53.92
N SER A 663 10.81 28.29 -53.53
CA SER A 663 10.45 28.63 -52.14
C SER A 663 9.82 27.42 -51.45
N ILE A 664 10.23 27.14 -50.25
CA ILE A 664 9.77 26.00 -49.44
C ILE A 664 9.44 26.46 -48.02
N ASN A 665 8.23 26.18 -47.58
CA ASN A 665 7.79 26.47 -46.23
C ASN A 665 8.46 25.60 -45.18
N LEU A 666 8.96 26.17 -44.09
CA LEU A 666 9.66 25.51 -43.02
C LEU A 666 8.89 25.67 -41.68
N SER A 667 8.46 24.57 -41.10
CA SER A 667 7.80 24.57 -39.78
C SER A 667 8.80 24.85 -38.63
N SER A 668 8.32 25.49 -37.56
CA SER A 668 9.12 25.74 -36.34
C SER A 668 9.76 24.48 -35.74
N GLN A 669 9.13 23.32 -35.86
CA GLN A 669 9.66 22.05 -35.36
C GLN A 669 10.84 21.51 -36.19
N GLN A 670 11.00 21.95 -37.42
CA GLN A 670 12.12 21.60 -38.28
C GLN A 670 13.37 22.45 -37.98
N PHE A 671 13.20 23.55 -37.23
CA PHE A 671 14.25 24.45 -36.78
C PHE A 671 15.09 23.80 -35.68
N ALA A 672 15.95 22.85 -36.03
CA ALA A 672 16.79 22.09 -35.13
C ALA A 672 18.26 22.18 -35.56
N PRO A 673 19.23 21.96 -34.66
CA PRO A 673 20.67 22.10 -34.98
C PRO A 673 21.15 21.28 -36.15
N ASP A 674 20.49 20.19 -36.51
CA ASP A 674 20.81 19.30 -37.62
C ASP A 674 20.21 19.77 -38.98
N LEU A 675 19.39 20.82 -39.01
CA LEU A 675 18.73 21.32 -40.22
C LEU A 675 19.77 21.69 -41.31
N VAL A 676 20.81 22.44 -40.93
CA VAL A 676 21.87 22.89 -41.86
C VAL A 676 22.55 21.71 -42.56
N SER A 677 22.91 20.69 -41.78
CA SER A 677 23.55 19.48 -42.30
C SER A 677 22.63 18.66 -43.22
N ARG A 678 21.32 18.63 -42.89
CA ARG A 678 20.29 17.98 -43.72
C ARG A 678 20.11 18.67 -45.05
N ILE A 679 19.98 19.99 -45.04
CA ILE A 679 19.83 20.76 -46.27
C ILE A 679 21.08 20.69 -47.14
N ALA A 680 22.30 20.82 -46.56
CA ALA A 680 23.56 20.68 -47.30
C ALA A 680 23.65 19.32 -47.99
N ARG A 681 23.19 18.24 -47.36
CA ARG A 681 23.13 16.91 -47.95
C ARG A 681 22.12 16.84 -49.11
N ILE A 682 20.90 17.38 -48.93
CA ILE A 682 19.90 17.41 -50.01
C ILE A 682 20.39 18.18 -51.21
N LEU A 683 21.04 19.35 -51.01
CA LEU A 683 21.61 20.12 -52.10
C LEU A 683 22.71 19.35 -52.83
N ALA A 684 23.55 18.58 -52.12
CA ALA A 684 24.58 17.73 -52.69
C ALA A 684 23.99 16.55 -53.50
N GLU A 685 22.93 15.91 -52.94
CA GLU A 685 22.24 14.77 -53.58
C GLU A 685 21.51 15.20 -54.85
N THR A 686 20.80 16.33 -54.80
CA THR A 686 20.02 16.87 -55.94
C THR A 686 20.84 17.71 -56.91
N GLN A 687 22.05 18.08 -56.56
CA GLN A 687 22.95 18.94 -57.33
C GLN A 687 22.37 20.34 -57.64
N LEU A 688 21.40 20.80 -56.81
CA LEU A 688 20.82 22.14 -56.93
C LEU A 688 21.77 23.18 -56.34
N SER A 689 21.97 24.32 -57.02
CA SER A 689 22.68 25.45 -56.44
C SER A 689 21.93 26.01 -55.21
N ALA A 690 22.66 26.22 -54.10
CA ALA A 690 22.08 26.76 -52.90
C ALA A 690 21.35 28.08 -53.09
N ARG A 691 21.78 28.92 -54.05
CA ARG A 691 21.18 30.21 -54.42
C ARG A 691 19.76 30.09 -54.99
N CYS A 692 19.43 28.92 -55.55
CA CYS A 692 18.13 28.62 -56.12
C CYS A 692 17.09 28.18 -55.06
N LEU A 693 17.55 27.84 -53.85
CA LEU A 693 16.71 27.46 -52.73
C LEU A 693 16.39 28.70 -51.86
N LYS A 694 15.09 28.91 -51.62
CA LYS A 694 14.56 29.93 -50.71
C LYS A 694 13.74 29.21 -49.62
N LEU A 695 14.04 29.43 -48.35
CA LEU A 695 13.29 28.88 -47.23
C LEU A 695 12.38 29.95 -46.68
N GLU A 696 11.11 29.60 -46.47
CA GLU A 696 10.10 30.50 -45.96
C GLU A 696 9.80 30.14 -44.48
N ILE A 697 9.91 31.12 -43.61
CA ILE A 697 9.83 30.94 -42.16
C ILE A 697 8.79 31.92 -41.63
N THR A 698 7.78 31.45 -40.89
CA THR A 698 6.77 32.31 -40.30
C THR A 698 7.35 33.13 -39.16
N GLU A 699 6.83 34.35 -38.97
CA GLU A 699 7.20 35.26 -37.88
C GLU A 699 7.17 34.54 -36.51
N SER A 700 6.12 33.76 -36.23
CA SER A 700 5.90 33.07 -34.96
C SER A 700 6.95 31.97 -34.70
N ALA A 701 7.44 31.31 -35.74
CA ALA A 701 8.43 30.23 -35.63
C ALA A 701 9.79 30.72 -35.09
N MET A 702 10.13 31.98 -35.37
CA MET A 702 11.39 32.58 -34.95
C MET A 702 11.40 33.07 -33.50
N MET A 703 10.23 33.24 -32.87
CA MET A 703 10.11 33.83 -31.52
C MET A 703 10.27 32.84 -30.35
N ASP A 704 10.18 31.54 -30.59
CA ASP A 704 10.21 30.53 -29.51
C ASP A 704 11.63 30.34 -28.89
N ASN A 705 12.73 30.47 -29.70
CA ASN A 705 14.13 30.48 -29.20
C ASN A 705 15.02 31.32 -30.11
N MET A 706 15.07 32.61 -29.87
CA MET A 706 15.62 33.61 -30.77
C MET A 706 17.14 33.49 -31.02
N GLU A 707 17.93 33.23 -29.98
CA GLU A 707 19.39 33.13 -30.11
C GLU A 707 19.79 31.94 -30.99
N GLU A 708 19.15 30.80 -30.80
CA GLU A 708 19.37 29.62 -31.64
C GLU A 708 18.87 29.82 -33.06
N ALA A 709 17.72 30.51 -33.24
CA ALA A 709 17.20 30.83 -34.57
C ALA A 709 18.14 31.72 -35.38
N ILE A 710 18.69 32.76 -34.77
CA ILE A 710 19.67 33.65 -35.43
C ILE A 710 20.93 32.90 -35.83
N ALA A 711 21.48 32.05 -34.95
CA ALA A 711 22.67 31.26 -35.24
C ALA A 711 22.44 30.28 -36.40
N LEU A 712 21.27 29.66 -36.49
CA LEU A 712 20.89 28.73 -37.54
C LEU A 712 20.71 29.45 -38.88
N ILE A 713 20.03 30.61 -38.88
CA ILE A 713 19.87 31.48 -40.04
C ILE A 713 21.21 31.89 -40.61
N GLN A 714 22.18 32.30 -39.81
CA GLN A 714 23.55 32.65 -40.26
C GLN A 714 24.26 31.48 -40.93
N GLN A 715 24.08 30.28 -40.41
CA GLN A 715 24.64 29.07 -41.00
C GLN A 715 24.00 28.74 -42.37
N LEU A 716 22.65 28.87 -42.48
CA LEU A 716 21.96 28.69 -43.76
C LEU A 716 22.37 29.73 -44.80
N LYS A 717 22.55 30.98 -44.41
CA LYS A 717 23.10 32.02 -45.26
C LYS A 717 24.54 31.75 -45.71
N ALA A 718 25.38 31.20 -44.82
CA ALA A 718 26.74 30.81 -45.18
C ALA A 718 26.78 29.71 -46.25
N LEU A 719 25.74 28.87 -46.36
CA LEU A 719 25.57 27.90 -47.46
C LEU A 719 25.13 28.57 -48.77
N GLY A 720 24.73 29.82 -48.75
CA GLY A 720 24.22 30.55 -49.90
C GLY A 720 22.71 30.46 -50.16
N ILE A 721 21.95 29.94 -49.18
CA ILE A 721 20.51 29.76 -49.23
C ILE A 721 19.82 31.12 -48.98
N LYS A 722 18.74 31.42 -49.75
CA LYS A 722 17.91 32.61 -49.56
C LYS A 722 16.87 32.34 -48.51
N LEU A 723 16.49 33.35 -47.73
CA LEU A 723 15.52 33.28 -46.66
C LEU A 723 14.41 34.28 -46.88
N SER A 724 13.20 33.84 -46.62
CA SER A 724 11.97 34.68 -46.66
C SER A 724 11.24 34.65 -45.36
N ILE A 725 10.75 35.81 -44.92
CA ILE A 725 9.83 35.89 -43.76
C ILE A 725 8.42 35.83 -44.31
N ASP A 726 7.67 34.84 -43.85
CA ASP A 726 6.29 34.57 -44.27
C ASP A 726 5.22 35.10 -43.29
N ASP A 727 3.97 35.33 -43.77
CA ASP A 727 2.80 35.78 -42.98
C ASP A 727 3.06 37.09 -42.22
N PHE A 728 3.89 38.00 -42.76
CA PHE A 728 4.30 39.20 -42.04
C PHE A 728 3.14 40.17 -41.78
N GLY A 729 3.03 40.64 -40.55
CA GLY A 729 2.02 41.62 -40.11
C GLY A 729 0.80 40.98 -39.42
N THR A 730 0.73 39.64 -39.34
CA THR A 730 -0.33 38.92 -38.60
C THR A 730 0.03 38.66 -37.14
N GLY A 731 1.31 38.87 -36.74
CA GLY A 731 1.87 38.62 -35.39
C GLY A 731 2.35 39.88 -34.66
N TYR A 732 3.14 39.68 -33.58
CA TYR A 732 3.76 40.75 -32.75
C TYR A 732 5.23 40.93 -33.16
N SER A 733 5.53 41.56 -34.29
CA SER A 733 6.93 41.83 -34.68
C SER A 733 7.56 42.92 -33.84
N SER A 734 8.67 42.61 -33.17
CA SER A 734 9.60 43.62 -32.66
C SER A 734 10.57 44.04 -33.81
N LEU A 735 10.48 45.27 -34.26
CA LEU A 735 11.36 45.83 -35.30
C LEU A 735 12.86 45.64 -35.01
N SER A 736 13.24 45.53 -33.73
CA SER A 736 14.65 45.30 -33.33
C SER A 736 15.22 43.95 -33.78
N TYR A 737 14.32 42.96 -33.98
CA TYR A 737 14.74 41.59 -34.31
C TYR A 737 14.74 41.39 -35.83
N LEU A 738 13.84 42.06 -36.57
CA LEU A 738 13.80 41.96 -38.01
C LEU A 738 15.14 42.32 -38.65
N GLN A 739 15.83 43.31 -38.07
CA GLN A 739 17.19 43.74 -38.50
C GLN A 739 18.27 42.67 -38.27
N GLN A 740 18.07 41.78 -37.30
CA GLN A 740 19.08 40.75 -36.94
C GLN A 740 18.94 39.46 -37.78
N PHE A 741 17.77 39.22 -38.39
CA PHE A 741 17.50 38.01 -39.15
C PHE A 741 18.14 37.95 -40.54
N CYS A 742 18.61 39.06 -41.07
CA CYS A 742 19.28 39.12 -42.39
C CYS A 742 18.51 38.33 -43.48
N ALA A 743 17.16 38.41 -43.50
CA ALA A 743 16.34 37.78 -44.51
C ALA A 743 16.50 38.50 -45.86
N ASP A 744 16.33 37.80 -46.98
CA ASP A 744 16.39 38.37 -48.34
C ASP A 744 15.03 38.87 -48.82
N THR A 745 13.95 38.31 -48.33
CA THR A 745 12.61 38.58 -48.84
C THR A 745 11.61 38.68 -47.67
N LEU A 746 10.62 39.54 -47.84
CA LEU A 746 9.49 39.66 -46.95
C LEU A 746 8.21 39.40 -47.72
N LYS A 747 7.33 38.46 -47.23
CA LYS A 747 6.06 38.17 -47.87
C LYS A 747 4.94 38.91 -47.15
N VAL A 748 4.11 39.67 -47.90
CA VAL A 748 2.93 40.38 -47.42
C VAL A 748 1.76 39.42 -47.49
N ASP A 749 1.16 39.09 -46.31
CA ASP A 749 0.07 38.14 -46.22
C ASP A 749 -1.18 38.56 -47.04
N ARG A 750 -1.81 37.55 -47.63
CA ARG A 750 -3.02 37.70 -48.45
C ARG A 750 -4.11 38.53 -47.77
N SER A 751 -4.26 38.50 -46.45
CA SER A 751 -5.32 39.25 -45.73
C SER A 751 -5.22 40.75 -45.93
N PHE A 752 -4.00 41.29 -46.11
CA PHE A 752 -3.79 42.71 -46.40
C PHE A 752 -3.99 43.03 -47.89
N VAL A 753 -3.54 42.15 -48.77
CA VAL A 753 -3.64 42.33 -50.24
C VAL A 753 -5.07 42.22 -50.71
N SER A 754 -5.88 41.29 -50.20
CA SER A 754 -7.31 41.16 -50.57
C SER A 754 -8.17 42.38 -50.26
N GLY A 755 -7.75 43.21 -49.32
CA GLY A 755 -8.45 44.45 -48.93
C GLY A 755 -7.96 45.71 -49.59
N LEU A 756 -6.98 45.64 -50.50
CA LEU A 756 -6.36 46.83 -51.12
C LEU A 756 -7.35 47.75 -51.86
N GLU A 757 -8.36 47.17 -52.46
CA GLU A 757 -9.35 47.91 -53.21
C GLU A 757 -10.45 48.61 -52.37
N SER A 758 -10.76 48.00 -51.22
CA SER A 758 -11.89 48.35 -50.36
C SER A 758 -11.48 49.14 -49.11
N SER A 759 -10.20 49.13 -48.72
CA SER A 759 -9.73 49.71 -47.47
C SER A 759 -8.45 50.54 -47.61
N ALA A 760 -8.64 51.90 -47.46
CA ALA A 760 -7.45 52.77 -47.37
C ALA A 760 -6.45 52.39 -46.24
N LYS A 761 -6.95 51.78 -45.20
CA LYS A 761 -6.12 51.29 -44.08
C LYS A 761 -5.21 50.12 -44.52
N ASN A 762 -5.77 49.17 -45.30
CA ASN A 762 -4.95 48.04 -45.79
C ASN A 762 -3.87 48.52 -46.76
N LYS A 763 -4.23 49.46 -47.67
CA LYS A 763 -3.26 50.09 -48.57
C LYS A 763 -2.12 50.78 -47.80
N ALA A 764 -2.44 51.52 -46.74
CA ALA A 764 -1.43 52.17 -45.89
C ALA A 764 -0.55 51.15 -45.14
N ILE A 765 -1.12 50.03 -44.70
CA ILE A 765 -0.35 48.96 -44.05
C ILE A 765 0.61 48.32 -45.05
N VAL A 766 0.14 47.96 -46.24
CA VAL A 766 0.99 47.37 -47.28
C VAL A 766 2.12 48.32 -47.69
N ASP A 767 1.85 49.60 -47.82
CA ASP A 767 2.86 50.63 -48.13
C ASP A 767 3.94 50.72 -47.02
N ILE A 768 3.51 50.69 -45.77
CA ILE A 768 4.44 50.67 -44.64
C ILE A 768 5.30 49.39 -44.63
N ILE A 769 4.71 48.23 -44.92
CA ILE A 769 5.45 46.96 -44.97
C ILE A 769 6.50 46.97 -46.09
N ILE A 770 6.11 47.42 -47.27
CA ILE A 770 7.05 47.51 -48.42
C ILE A 770 8.20 48.50 -48.10
N THR A 771 7.84 49.70 -47.58
CA THR A 771 8.83 50.69 -47.15
C THR A 771 9.80 50.16 -46.09
N LEU A 772 9.28 49.39 -45.13
CA LEU A 772 10.09 48.80 -44.09
C LEU A 772 11.07 47.75 -44.67
N ALA A 773 10.57 46.86 -45.53
CA ALA A 773 11.39 45.83 -46.19
C ALA A 773 12.58 46.47 -46.97
N HIS A 774 12.29 47.51 -47.76
CA HIS A 774 13.29 48.22 -48.51
C HIS A 774 14.35 48.94 -47.62
N LYS A 775 13.95 49.44 -46.45
CA LYS A 775 14.86 50.01 -45.44
C LYS A 775 15.77 48.99 -44.78
N LEU A 776 15.43 47.72 -44.90
CA LEU A 776 16.15 46.59 -44.36
C LEU A 776 16.84 45.77 -45.45
N ASP A 777 16.93 46.32 -46.70
CA ASP A 777 17.55 45.70 -47.87
C ASP A 777 16.91 44.32 -48.25
N MET A 778 15.57 44.21 -48.06
CA MET A 778 14.79 43.02 -48.40
C MET A 778 13.86 43.31 -49.60
N ASP A 779 13.74 42.34 -50.51
CA ASP A 779 12.73 42.32 -51.57
C ASP A 779 11.36 41.98 -50.97
N VAL A 780 10.26 42.37 -51.68
CA VAL A 780 8.92 42.09 -51.23
C VAL A 780 8.17 41.18 -52.21
N VAL A 781 7.47 40.17 -51.68
CA VAL A 781 6.49 39.35 -52.41
C VAL A 781 5.10 39.63 -51.85
N ALA A 782 4.17 40.08 -52.69
CA ALA A 782 2.79 40.25 -52.30
C ALA A 782 1.97 39.00 -52.64
N GLU A 783 1.27 38.45 -51.64
CA GLU A 783 0.48 37.22 -51.76
C GLU A 783 -1.00 37.50 -52.05
N GLY A 784 -1.67 36.55 -52.73
CA GLY A 784 -3.13 36.61 -52.93
C GLY A 784 -3.55 37.67 -53.92
N ILE A 785 -2.76 37.94 -54.94
CA ILE A 785 -3.13 38.84 -56.04
C ILE A 785 -4.19 38.15 -56.89
N GLU A 786 -5.44 38.68 -56.87
CA GLU A 786 -6.57 38.09 -57.57
C GLU A 786 -7.07 38.98 -58.75
N THR A 787 -6.77 40.25 -58.71
CA THR A 787 -7.30 41.25 -59.70
C THR A 787 -6.16 42.05 -60.32
N LYS A 788 -6.39 42.55 -61.57
CA LYS A 788 -5.43 43.44 -62.20
C LYS A 788 -5.30 44.81 -61.49
N ASN A 789 -6.26 45.18 -60.66
CA ASN A 789 -6.17 46.33 -59.81
C ASN A 789 -5.26 46.14 -58.60
N HIS A 790 -5.26 44.94 -57.95
CA HIS A 790 -4.26 44.60 -56.95
C HIS A 790 -2.82 44.70 -57.50
N GLU A 791 -2.60 44.14 -58.72
CA GLU A 791 -1.32 44.20 -59.38
C GLU A 791 -0.91 45.67 -59.65
N ALA A 792 -1.81 46.49 -60.16
CA ALA A 792 -1.53 47.92 -60.50
C ALA A 792 -1.16 48.71 -59.20
N ILE A 793 -1.88 48.47 -58.10
CA ILE A 793 -1.63 49.18 -56.82
C ILE A 793 -0.26 48.77 -56.29
N LEU A 794 0.10 47.48 -56.29
CA LEU A 794 1.34 46.97 -55.79
C LEU A 794 2.54 47.43 -56.65
N LYS A 795 2.40 47.47 -57.96
CA LYS A 795 3.40 48.09 -58.85
C LYS A 795 3.60 49.58 -58.52
N GLY A 796 2.48 50.33 -58.24
CA GLY A 796 2.56 51.71 -57.82
C GLY A 796 3.22 51.96 -56.47
N LEU A 797 3.32 50.90 -55.59
CA LEU A 797 4.01 50.92 -54.34
C LEU A 797 5.45 50.39 -54.43
N ASN A 798 5.96 50.07 -55.63
CA ASN A 798 7.26 49.48 -55.92
C ASN A 798 7.48 48.10 -55.30
N CYS A 799 6.44 47.27 -55.21
CA CYS A 799 6.58 45.85 -54.80
C CYS A 799 7.28 45.08 -55.92
N GLU A 800 8.32 44.29 -55.62
CA GLU A 800 9.12 43.57 -56.62
C GLU A 800 8.37 42.39 -57.18
N TYR A 801 7.83 41.53 -56.32
CA TYR A 801 7.25 40.26 -56.73
C TYR A 801 5.80 40.14 -56.31
N GLY A 802 5.09 39.27 -57.03
CA GLY A 802 3.70 38.99 -56.72
C GLY A 802 3.31 37.55 -56.98
N GLN A 803 2.43 37.01 -56.16
CA GLN A 803 1.89 35.67 -56.26
C GLN A 803 0.39 35.72 -56.06
N GLY A 804 -0.38 34.92 -56.84
CA GLY A 804 -1.81 34.86 -56.67
C GLY A 804 -2.54 34.25 -57.85
N TYR A 805 -3.89 34.11 -57.69
CA TYR A 805 -4.74 33.46 -58.70
C TYR A 805 -4.94 34.28 -59.96
N LEU A 806 -4.51 35.52 -59.94
CA LEU A 806 -4.44 36.35 -61.16
C LEU A 806 -3.46 35.78 -62.16
N PHE A 807 -2.33 35.20 -61.69
CA PHE A 807 -1.30 34.67 -62.54
C PHE A 807 -1.52 33.13 -62.78
N ALA A 808 -1.55 32.36 -61.74
CA ALA A 808 -1.96 30.98 -61.78
C ALA A 808 -2.34 30.47 -60.39
N LYS A 809 -3.21 29.45 -60.35
CA LYS A 809 -3.38 28.59 -59.16
C LYS A 809 -2.16 27.68 -59.02
N PRO A 810 -1.88 27.07 -57.86
CA PRO A 810 -0.86 26.06 -57.73
C PRO A 810 -0.97 24.98 -58.82
N LEU A 811 0.07 24.76 -59.58
CA LEU A 811 0.11 23.89 -60.75
C LEU A 811 0.81 22.55 -60.42
N LYS A 812 0.44 21.48 -61.10
CA LYS A 812 1.25 20.25 -61.09
C LYS A 812 2.56 20.49 -61.83
N SER A 813 3.59 19.66 -61.53
CA SER A 813 4.89 19.79 -62.14
C SER A 813 4.87 19.83 -63.69
N GLU A 814 3.94 19.08 -64.33
CA GLU A 814 3.77 19.04 -65.78
C GLU A 814 3.26 20.41 -66.32
N ASP A 815 2.30 21.03 -65.61
CA ASP A 815 1.72 22.33 -66.06
C ASP A 815 2.67 23.50 -65.73
N ALA A 816 3.40 23.42 -64.60
CA ALA A 816 4.47 24.36 -64.28
C ALA A 816 5.61 24.28 -65.31
N THR A 817 5.92 23.07 -65.80
CA THR A 817 6.88 22.86 -66.90
C THR A 817 6.43 23.48 -68.20
N LYS A 818 5.13 23.41 -68.56
CA LYS A 818 4.57 24.09 -69.71
C LYS A 818 4.65 25.61 -69.60
N LEU A 819 4.35 26.15 -68.41
CA LEU A 819 4.46 27.59 -68.13
C LEU A 819 5.90 28.09 -68.35
N LEU A 820 6.88 27.33 -67.88
CA LEU A 820 8.32 27.59 -68.14
C LEU A 820 8.62 27.57 -69.65
N ALA A 821 8.21 26.54 -70.37
CA ALA A 821 8.44 26.40 -71.80
C ALA A 821 7.84 27.62 -72.61
N GLU A 822 6.63 28.03 -72.29
CA GLU A 822 5.96 29.17 -72.93
C GLU A 822 6.74 30.46 -72.69
N GLN A 823 7.26 30.68 -71.49
CA GLN A 823 7.97 31.90 -71.17
C GLN A 823 9.37 31.96 -71.81
N PHE A 824 10.07 30.81 -71.88
CA PHE A 824 11.37 30.74 -72.56
C PHE A 824 11.26 30.66 -74.07
N ALA A 825 10.14 30.19 -74.68
CA ALA A 825 9.88 30.21 -76.08
C ALA A 825 9.61 31.66 -76.61
N THR A 826 9.14 32.56 -75.74
CA THR A 826 8.82 33.95 -76.11
C THR A 826 10.05 34.89 -76.06
N ASN A 827 11.19 34.42 -75.46
CA ASN A 827 12.44 35.15 -75.30
C ASN A 827 13.50 34.78 -76.35
N VAL A 828 13.23 33.87 -77.28
CA VAL A 828 14.02 33.54 -78.47
C VAL A 828 13.33 34.17 -79.70
#